data_cf696e55b78fabfea19235effb5d5d0e
#
_entry.id   cf696e55b78fabfea19235effb5d5d0e
#
_cell.length_a   1.000
_cell.length_b   1.000
_cell.length_c   1.000
_cell.angle_alpha   90.00
_cell.angle_beta   90.00
_cell.angle_gamma   90.00
#
_symmetry.space_group_name_H-M   'P 1'
#
loop_
_entity.id
_entity.type
_entity.pdbx_description
1 polymer ?
#
loop_
_entity_poly.entity_id
_entity_poly.type
_entity_poly.pdbx_seq_one_letter_code
_entity_poly.pdbx_strand_id
1 'polypeptide(L)'
;MPHDREDSPVGIPTGLDRRDFLRLGGAAVATTALASPSASASTTRYDITFSDVVDVTDYGADPTGTERSDRAIEDAIGENTLLVFPPGDYLIADTLVWSGLDCYGFYGDGDVRFVPPSGSNELILNARGDEILFEGIDIDHREQDTVSGLLLKADTRLAVEDVTYLGRGTHPDDSVTYALKAEVTQPDGTGLVRNVRAEKGSAIGRYKAGNGRIGIYSGPGHEGRLRFENVHLEEFANNALYVSKNPGSTEVIDSYFRNNNIASIRLSGDGSYVENCQIELDLDEYTGPTDGLDSKVYMRGIWAQQGRFDFPGGVRINNSEISIADSIDAAVGIIASDDAKTLDVMNTTIRVDADGERAIQRKSPDHSNGTVTLDNVSVVGDAQDQEAIFIAGTDGSTVRNSCIYTPGSGRDGILFRDATNALVDDTNISVSGDGVVEDGTAVTTSGITADDSCPLPGVSDPEDSPDHTITIESVGSQDWTTYEFTVSGALEKGTDANGGDSVDGSTASGGVAGGGSDNYLFDGEVSSFTVTEGELDNIQVFVDGAEYELGDGYDHTAEIESVGSEDYVGYELTVSGALEKGRKAGGSDSVDGSTASGGVAGGGSDTYLFDGTVEGFTITKGTSDDVALYVDGEEVAVGDEKTVRVRSVGSKDYVGYEFDVSGSVEKGIDANSGDSVDGSTANGAVAGGGRDSYQITGEVTDVRVTDGDMDDVDVSVDGSDIPVVETVEIHSVGSEDYVGYEFTVDGALEKGRKAGGSDTVSGSTATGGVAAGGTDSYRMAGSVSGFTVNNGSADDVALYVDGDRLY
;
A
#
# COMPACT_ATOMS: atom_id res chain seq x y z
N MET A 1 -37.23 7.55 -3.55
CA MET A 1 -36.30 8.55 -3.01
C MET A 1 -36.13 8.22 -1.55
N PRO A 2 -34.93 7.99 -1.07
CA PRO A 2 -34.72 7.91 0.37
C PRO A 2 -35.19 9.25 0.94
N HIS A 3 -36.04 9.20 1.96
CA HIS A 3 -36.33 10.39 2.73
C HIS A 3 -35.04 10.74 3.46
N ASP A 4 -34.48 11.93 3.18
CA ASP A 4 -33.54 12.56 4.08
C ASP A 4 -34.23 12.67 5.45
N ARG A 5 -33.93 11.71 6.32
CA ARG A 5 -34.11 11.97 7.74
C ARG A 5 -32.95 12.89 8.07
N GLU A 6 -33.24 14.14 8.30
CA GLU A 6 -32.31 15.03 9.00
C GLU A 6 -31.85 14.28 10.24
N ASP A 7 -30.51 14.01 10.29
CA ASP A 7 -29.90 13.47 11.49
C ASP A 7 -30.21 14.41 12.63
N SER A 8 -31.08 13.99 13.52
CA SER A 8 -31.27 14.72 14.78
C SER A 8 -29.95 14.53 15.53
N PRO A 9 -29.31 15.60 16.01
CA PRO A 9 -28.06 15.47 16.74
C PRO A 9 -28.30 14.57 17.96
N VAL A 10 -27.71 13.38 17.92
CA VAL A 10 -27.57 12.55 19.11
C VAL A 10 -26.67 13.36 20.04
N GLY A 11 -27.21 13.70 21.22
CA GLY A 11 -26.50 14.53 22.19
C GLY A 11 -25.15 13.92 22.54
N ILE A 12 -24.09 14.62 22.21
CA ILE A 12 -22.72 14.26 22.52
C ILE A 12 -22.54 14.36 24.04
N PRO A 13 -21.95 13.37 24.70
CA PRO A 13 -21.48 13.54 26.06
C PRO A 13 -20.39 14.63 26.07
N THR A 14 -20.69 15.79 26.67
CA THR A 14 -19.69 16.82 26.93
C THR A 14 -18.76 16.33 28.03
N GLY A 15 -17.54 16.01 27.71
CA GLY A 15 -16.50 15.69 28.68
C GLY A 15 -15.65 14.48 28.31
N LEU A 16 -14.94 14.54 27.19
CA LEU A 16 -13.77 13.70 27.01
C LEU A 16 -12.58 14.44 27.62
N ASP A 17 -12.09 13.96 28.76
CA ASP A 17 -10.81 14.40 29.32
C ASP A 17 -9.69 13.97 28.36
N ARG A 18 -8.90 14.95 27.95
CA ARG A 18 -7.67 14.67 27.19
C ARG A 18 -6.78 13.78 28.05
N ARG A 19 -6.55 12.56 27.55
CA ARG A 19 -5.65 11.61 28.18
C ARG A 19 -4.28 11.72 27.55
N ASP A 20 -3.24 11.55 28.37
CA ASP A 20 -1.85 11.48 27.91
C ASP A 20 -1.67 10.22 27.07
N PHE A 21 -1.27 10.41 25.80
CA PHE A 21 -1.07 9.36 24.85
C PHE A 21 0.35 8.80 24.96
N LEU A 22 0.46 7.49 24.82
CA LEU A 22 1.74 6.81 24.63
C LEU A 22 2.15 6.88 23.16
N ARG A 23 3.42 7.04 22.93
CA ARG A 23 3.98 7.27 21.60
C ARG A 23 4.63 6.00 21.09
N LEU A 24 4.39 5.68 19.83
CA LEU A 24 5.11 4.64 19.13
C LEU A 24 6.44 5.21 18.65
N GLY A 25 7.50 4.94 19.41
CA GLY A 25 8.84 4.82 18.90
C GLY A 25 9.27 3.41 19.20
N GLY A 26 9.91 2.72 18.29
CA GLY A 26 10.28 1.31 18.25
C GLY A 26 10.31 0.52 19.54
N ALA A 27 10.04 -0.76 19.46
CA ALA A 27 9.89 -1.70 20.55
C ALA A 27 10.88 -1.49 21.71
N ALA A 28 10.42 -0.97 22.84
CA ALA A 28 11.21 -0.85 24.04
C ALA A 28 10.53 -1.55 25.20
N VAL A 29 11.30 -2.44 25.81
CA VAL A 29 11.02 -3.18 27.05
C VAL A 29 10.67 -2.22 28.19
N ALA A 30 9.56 -2.49 28.89
CA ALA A 30 9.07 -1.70 30.00
C ALA A 30 10.04 -1.66 31.17
N THR A 31 10.56 -0.49 31.47
CA THR A 31 11.03 -0.13 32.84
C THR A 31 10.35 1.16 33.27
N THR A 32 9.64 1.10 34.37
CA THR A 32 8.97 2.22 35.01
C THR A 32 9.97 3.30 35.44
N ALA A 33 10.08 4.37 34.64
CA ALA A 33 10.66 5.64 35.09
C ALA A 33 9.74 6.77 34.62
N LEU A 34 9.37 7.66 35.52
CA LEU A 34 8.64 8.89 35.29
C LEU A 34 9.49 9.78 34.35
N ALA A 35 9.20 9.76 33.07
CA ALA A 35 9.83 10.62 32.10
C ALA A 35 8.91 11.81 31.78
N SER A 36 9.48 12.97 31.63
CA SER A 36 8.85 14.18 31.12
C SER A 36 8.38 13.98 29.66
N PRO A 37 7.29 14.61 29.22
CA PRO A 37 6.80 14.40 27.85
C PRO A 37 7.84 14.94 26.86
N SER A 38 8.47 14.04 26.11
CA SER A 38 9.21 14.38 24.90
C SER A 38 8.20 14.65 23.77
N ALA A 39 8.50 15.60 22.90
CA ALA A 39 7.62 15.94 21.78
C ALA A 39 7.49 14.74 20.83
N SER A 40 6.26 14.35 20.41
CA SER A 40 6.02 13.32 19.40
C SER A 40 6.55 13.81 18.06
N ALA A 41 7.21 12.97 17.32
CA ALA A 41 7.33 13.19 15.88
C ALA A 41 5.92 13.25 15.30
N SER A 42 5.60 14.31 14.54
CA SER A 42 4.37 14.40 13.79
C SER A 42 4.44 13.41 12.62
N THR A 43 3.37 12.70 12.35
CA THR A 43 3.28 11.82 11.18
C THR A 43 2.33 12.44 10.17
N THR A 44 2.68 12.39 8.88
CA THR A 44 1.85 12.90 7.78
C THR A 44 1.48 11.76 6.85
N ARG A 45 0.17 11.61 6.55
CA ARG A 45 -0.36 10.64 5.60
C ARG A 45 -1.43 11.33 4.74
N TYR A 46 -1.33 11.22 3.42
CA TYR A 46 -2.27 11.86 2.47
C TYR A 46 -2.48 13.36 2.74
N ASP A 47 -1.39 14.08 3.03
CA ASP A 47 -1.38 15.49 3.45
C ASP A 47 -2.17 15.79 4.74
N ILE A 48 -2.50 14.81 5.54
CA ILE A 48 -3.10 14.94 6.87
C ILE A 48 -2.01 14.73 7.92
N THR A 49 -1.79 15.71 8.78
CA THR A 49 -0.72 15.68 9.77
C THR A 49 -1.24 15.41 11.16
N PHE A 50 -0.73 14.36 11.80
CA PHE A 50 -1.07 13.94 13.16
C PHE A 50 0.08 14.26 14.12
N SER A 51 -0.24 14.93 15.23
CA SER A 51 0.75 15.19 16.28
C SER A 51 0.91 14.05 17.28
N ASP A 52 -0.04 13.13 17.31
CA ASP A 52 -0.08 12.03 18.24
C ASP A 52 -0.41 10.72 17.53
N VAL A 53 0.41 9.70 17.75
CA VAL A 53 0.25 8.34 17.21
C VAL A 53 -0.01 7.40 18.37
N VAL A 54 -1.08 6.62 18.32
CA VAL A 54 -1.58 5.85 19.47
C VAL A 54 -1.93 4.43 19.09
N ASP A 55 -1.27 3.45 19.66
CA ASP A 55 -1.63 2.04 19.56
C ASP A 55 -2.91 1.78 20.38
N VAL A 56 -3.97 1.30 19.73
CA VAL A 56 -5.25 1.05 20.40
C VAL A 56 -5.19 -0.08 21.44
N THR A 57 -4.23 -0.98 21.33
CA THR A 57 -4.03 -2.09 22.28
C THR A 57 -3.52 -1.61 23.64
N ASP A 58 -2.82 -0.48 23.69
CA ASP A 58 -2.42 0.18 24.93
C ASP A 58 -3.62 0.67 25.76
N TYR A 59 -4.77 0.84 25.13
CA TYR A 59 -6.05 1.18 25.75
C TYR A 59 -6.95 -0.04 25.96
N GLY A 60 -6.47 -1.23 25.59
CA GLY A 60 -7.15 -2.50 25.83
C GLY A 60 -8.03 -2.96 24.68
N ALA A 61 -7.83 -2.47 23.45
CA ALA A 61 -8.42 -3.07 22.27
C ALA A 61 -7.88 -4.50 22.07
N ASP A 62 -8.77 -5.43 21.73
CA ASP A 62 -8.44 -6.85 21.60
C ASP A 62 -8.28 -7.25 20.12
N PRO A 63 -7.03 -7.46 19.65
CA PRO A 63 -6.77 -7.86 18.27
C PRO A 63 -7.13 -9.32 17.97
N THR A 64 -7.61 -10.09 18.96
CA THR A 64 -8.08 -11.47 18.75
C THR A 64 -9.55 -11.57 18.35
N GLY A 65 -10.30 -10.47 18.41
CA GLY A 65 -11.73 -10.41 18.11
C GLY A 65 -12.64 -11.12 19.13
N THR A 66 -12.10 -11.51 20.28
CA THR A 66 -12.90 -12.20 21.34
C THR A 66 -13.61 -11.24 22.28
N GLU A 67 -12.96 -10.13 22.62
CA GLU A 67 -13.52 -9.09 23.48
C GLU A 67 -13.83 -7.83 22.63
N ARG A 68 -14.77 -7.04 23.11
CA ARG A 68 -15.18 -5.80 22.42
C ARG A 68 -14.09 -4.73 22.50
N SER A 69 -13.77 -4.13 21.36
CA SER A 69 -12.78 -3.06 21.27
C SER A 69 -13.35 -1.65 21.23
N ASP A 70 -14.68 -1.48 21.09
CA ASP A 70 -15.34 -0.17 20.94
C ASP A 70 -14.87 0.86 21.98
N ARG A 71 -14.92 0.47 23.26
CA ARG A 71 -14.58 1.38 24.35
C ARG A 71 -13.09 1.74 24.40
N ALA A 72 -12.23 0.78 24.11
CA ALA A 72 -10.79 1.03 24.06
C ALA A 72 -10.45 2.04 22.95
N ILE A 73 -11.08 1.90 21.79
CA ILE A 73 -10.94 2.83 20.67
C ILE A 73 -11.51 4.22 21.03
N GLU A 74 -12.69 4.26 21.70
CA GLU A 74 -13.26 5.52 22.20
C GLU A 74 -12.37 6.21 23.25
N ASP A 75 -11.69 5.44 24.08
CA ASP A 75 -10.79 5.95 25.11
C ASP A 75 -9.44 6.39 24.51
N ALA A 76 -9.04 5.86 23.35
CA ALA A 76 -7.76 6.13 22.68
C ALA A 76 -7.77 7.40 21.82
N ILE A 77 -8.90 7.74 21.19
CA ILE A 77 -8.97 8.83 20.23
C ILE A 77 -8.82 10.21 20.85
N GLY A 78 -8.14 11.11 20.17
CA GLY A 78 -7.95 12.51 20.55
C GLY A 78 -7.86 13.45 19.36
N GLU A 79 -7.59 14.70 19.65
CA GLU A 79 -7.33 15.75 18.64
C GLU A 79 -5.98 15.51 17.98
N ASN A 80 -5.92 15.65 16.67
CA ASN A 80 -4.70 15.43 15.86
C ASN A 80 -4.04 14.05 16.09
N THR A 81 -4.88 13.00 16.26
CA THR A 81 -4.42 11.66 16.65
C THR A 81 -4.60 10.66 15.52
N LEU A 82 -3.54 9.91 15.21
CA LEU A 82 -3.58 8.70 14.41
C LEU A 82 -3.73 7.48 15.34
N LEU A 83 -4.85 6.79 15.24
CA LEU A 83 -5.04 5.50 15.91
C LEU A 83 -4.43 4.40 15.07
N VAL A 84 -3.46 3.69 15.59
CA VAL A 84 -2.82 2.53 14.97
C VAL A 84 -3.44 1.25 15.49
N PHE A 85 -3.82 0.39 14.56
CA PHE A 85 -4.38 -0.93 14.84
C PHE A 85 -3.36 -1.99 14.43
N PRO A 86 -2.65 -2.63 15.36
CA PRO A 86 -1.84 -3.81 15.06
C PRO A 86 -2.63 -4.91 14.35
N PRO A 87 -1.95 -5.84 13.62
CA PRO A 87 -2.62 -6.90 12.89
C PRO A 87 -3.58 -7.71 13.76
N GLY A 88 -4.82 -7.91 13.30
CA GLY A 88 -5.82 -8.69 14.02
C GLY A 88 -7.26 -8.37 13.68
N ASP A 89 -8.16 -9.05 14.37
CA ASP A 89 -9.61 -8.88 14.29
C ASP A 89 -10.09 -8.06 15.47
N TYR A 90 -10.76 -6.94 15.23
CA TYR A 90 -11.30 -6.08 16.28
C TYR A 90 -12.82 -6.17 16.29
N LEU A 91 -13.39 -6.73 17.37
CA LEU A 91 -14.85 -6.84 17.53
C LEU A 91 -15.45 -5.46 17.83
N ILE A 92 -16.20 -4.90 16.87
CA ILE A 92 -16.88 -3.60 16.97
C ILE A 92 -18.38 -3.85 17.07
N ALA A 93 -18.91 -3.78 18.27
CA ALA A 93 -20.30 -4.14 18.55
C ALA A 93 -21.27 -2.93 18.65
N ASP A 94 -20.78 -1.75 18.97
CA ASP A 94 -21.53 -0.50 18.97
C ASP A 94 -20.96 0.47 17.95
N THR A 95 -21.76 1.36 17.39
CA THR A 95 -21.29 2.38 16.46
C THR A 95 -20.31 3.34 17.14
N LEU A 96 -19.10 3.44 16.64
CA LEU A 96 -18.12 4.45 17.05
C LEU A 96 -18.52 5.82 16.48
N VAL A 97 -18.72 6.82 17.35
CA VAL A 97 -19.25 8.12 16.93
C VAL A 97 -18.36 9.26 17.41
N TRP A 98 -17.78 9.99 16.46
CA TRP A 98 -17.02 11.19 16.74
C TRP A 98 -17.48 12.38 15.92
N SER A 99 -17.59 13.52 16.59
CA SER A 99 -17.82 14.82 15.98
C SER A 99 -17.23 15.89 16.87
N GLY A 100 -16.56 16.88 16.29
CA GLY A 100 -15.95 17.99 17.04
C GLY A 100 -14.48 17.77 17.41
N LEU A 101 -13.83 16.77 16.84
CA LEU A 101 -12.40 16.69 16.66
C LEU A 101 -12.08 17.25 15.27
N ASP A 102 -11.01 18.05 15.18
CA ASP A 102 -10.65 18.67 13.90
C ASP A 102 -9.93 17.66 13.00
N CYS A 103 -8.91 16.98 13.49
CA CYS A 103 -8.10 16.04 12.72
C CYS A 103 -7.94 14.71 13.46
N TYR A 104 -8.16 13.59 12.80
CA TYR A 104 -7.91 12.26 13.34
C TYR A 104 -7.92 11.18 12.25
N GLY A 105 -7.26 10.05 12.54
CA GLY A 105 -7.13 8.95 11.59
C GLY A 105 -7.22 7.57 12.23
N PHE A 106 -7.53 6.59 11.39
CA PHE A 106 -7.57 5.15 11.68
C PHE A 106 -6.62 4.49 10.70
N TYR A 107 -5.58 3.86 11.21
CA TYR A 107 -4.57 3.19 10.40
C TYR A 107 -4.37 1.74 10.84
N GLY A 108 -4.59 0.82 9.92
CA GLY A 108 -4.28 -0.59 10.10
C GLY A 108 -2.82 -0.85 9.75
N ASP A 109 -2.04 -1.33 10.71
CA ASP A 109 -0.64 -1.72 10.51
C ASP A 109 -0.58 -3.21 10.14
N GLY A 110 -0.86 -3.52 8.87
CA GLY A 110 -0.94 -4.88 8.33
C GLY A 110 -2.36 -5.43 8.20
N ASP A 111 -2.56 -6.74 8.36
CA ASP A 111 -3.85 -7.41 8.18
C ASP A 111 -4.81 -7.08 9.35
N VAL A 112 -5.57 -6.03 9.23
CA VAL A 112 -6.50 -5.52 10.25
C VAL A 112 -7.94 -5.60 9.78
N ARG A 113 -8.84 -6.12 10.63
CA ARG A 113 -10.26 -6.21 10.32
C ARG A 113 -11.13 -5.67 11.45
N PHE A 114 -12.12 -4.87 11.08
CA PHE A 114 -13.25 -4.55 11.94
C PHE A 114 -14.34 -5.59 11.74
N VAL A 115 -14.69 -6.30 12.81
CA VAL A 115 -15.63 -7.41 12.79
C VAL A 115 -16.89 -7.01 13.57
N PRO A 116 -18.00 -6.70 12.88
CA PRO A 116 -19.29 -6.51 13.55
C PRO A 116 -19.83 -7.86 14.06
N PRO A 117 -20.57 -7.90 15.17
CA PRO A 117 -21.20 -9.13 15.65
C PRO A 117 -22.15 -9.75 14.61
N SER A 118 -22.32 -11.07 14.64
CA SER A 118 -23.33 -11.76 13.82
C SER A 118 -24.72 -11.15 14.05
N GLY A 119 -25.44 -10.85 12.96
CA GLY A 119 -26.74 -10.20 12.99
C GLY A 119 -26.69 -8.67 13.19
N SER A 120 -25.54 -8.06 13.05
CA SER A 120 -25.38 -6.59 13.12
C SER A 120 -26.03 -5.91 11.91
N ASN A 121 -26.67 -4.77 12.15
CA ASN A 121 -27.30 -3.93 11.13
C ASN A 121 -27.16 -2.43 11.50
N GLU A 122 -25.95 -2.03 11.82
CA GLU A 122 -25.59 -0.68 12.26
C GLU A 122 -24.29 -0.21 11.60
N LEU A 123 -24.06 1.10 11.62
CA LEU A 123 -22.77 1.65 11.22
C LEU A 123 -21.69 1.21 12.22
N ILE A 124 -20.54 0.84 11.75
CA ILE A 124 -19.35 0.66 12.59
C ILE A 124 -18.83 2.03 13.02
N LEU A 125 -18.78 2.98 12.10
CA LEU A 125 -18.14 4.27 12.30
C LEU A 125 -19.01 5.40 11.77
N ASN A 126 -19.15 6.47 12.55
CA ASN A 126 -19.69 7.76 12.16
C ASN A 126 -18.70 8.85 12.59
N ALA A 127 -17.81 9.21 11.67
CA ALA A 127 -16.71 10.13 11.88
C ALA A 127 -16.97 11.47 11.16
N ARG A 128 -16.83 12.58 11.89
CA ARG A 128 -16.99 13.94 11.36
C ARG A 128 -15.90 14.84 11.92
N GLY A 129 -15.18 15.56 11.07
CA GLY A 129 -14.08 16.46 11.45
C GLY A 129 -13.68 17.37 10.30
N ASP A 130 -12.59 18.08 10.48
CA ASP A 130 -12.00 18.89 9.40
C ASP A 130 -11.20 18.00 8.46
N GLU A 131 -10.33 17.14 9.00
CA GLU A 131 -9.51 16.19 8.26
C GLU A 131 -9.68 14.77 8.84
N ILE A 132 -9.93 13.78 7.98
CA ILE A 132 -10.20 12.39 8.39
C ILE A 132 -9.42 11.43 7.50
N LEU A 133 -8.69 10.48 8.12
CA LEU A 133 -8.06 9.35 7.48
C LEU A 133 -8.74 8.03 7.91
N PHE A 134 -8.94 7.11 6.98
CA PHE A 134 -9.29 5.72 7.24
C PHE A 134 -8.53 4.83 6.27
N GLU A 135 -7.56 4.06 6.75
CA GLU A 135 -6.58 3.35 5.91
C GLU A 135 -6.29 1.95 6.42
N GLY A 136 -6.19 0.98 5.51
CA GLY A 136 -5.68 -0.37 5.80
C GLY A 136 -6.54 -1.21 6.74
N ILE A 137 -7.86 -0.95 6.84
CA ILE A 137 -8.76 -1.66 7.74
C ILE A 137 -9.93 -2.25 6.97
N ASP A 138 -10.02 -3.56 6.91
CA ASP A 138 -11.10 -4.29 6.25
C ASP A 138 -12.38 -4.36 7.10
N ILE A 139 -13.52 -4.51 6.44
CA ILE A 139 -14.84 -4.64 7.11
C ILE A 139 -15.39 -6.04 6.84
N ASP A 140 -15.59 -6.84 7.88
CA ASP A 140 -15.99 -8.25 7.74
C ASP A 140 -17.50 -8.46 7.85
N HIS A 141 -18.14 -8.82 6.73
CA HIS A 141 -19.57 -9.18 6.63
C HIS A 141 -19.79 -10.67 6.34
N ARG A 142 -18.81 -11.54 6.64
CA ARG A 142 -18.94 -12.98 6.35
C ARG A 142 -19.93 -13.70 7.27
N GLU A 143 -20.23 -13.12 8.43
CA GLU A 143 -21.23 -13.67 9.34
C GLU A 143 -22.66 -13.49 8.79
N GLN A 144 -23.53 -14.42 9.15
CA GLN A 144 -24.90 -14.45 8.66
C GLN A 144 -25.69 -13.20 9.12
N ASP A 145 -26.52 -12.68 8.21
CA ASP A 145 -27.41 -11.51 8.45
C ASP A 145 -26.65 -10.31 9.03
N THR A 146 -25.42 -10.10 8.57
CA THR A 146 -24.54 -9.05 9.04
C THR A 146 -24.33 -8.00 7.96
N VAL A 147 -24.57 -6.76 8.30
CA VAL A 147 -24.34 -5.59 7.45
C VAL A 147 -23.91 -4.41 8.30
N SER A 148 -22.91 -3.72 7.85
CA SER A 148 -22.43 -2.49 8.48
C SER A 148 -21.95 -1.49 7.44
N GLY A 149 -21.59 -0.29 7.86
CA GLY A 149 -21.06 0.74 6.97
C GLY A 149 -20.25 1.78 7.72
N LEU A 150 -19.55 2.59 6.96
CA LEU A 150 -18.77 3.73 7.43
C LEU A 150 -19.45 5.03 7.01
N LEU A 151 -19.50 6.04 7.88
CA LEU A 151 -19.83 7.41 7.56
C LEU A 151 -18.60 8.28 7.88
N LEU A 152 -17.99 8.82 6.85
CA LEU A 152 -16.82 9.69 6.93
C LEU A 152 -17.16 11.02 6.28
N LYS A 153 -17.19 12.08 7.07
CA LYS A 153 -17.57 13.41 6.63
C LYS A 153 -16.52 14.40 7.10
N ALA A 154 -15.64 14.79 6.20
CA ALA A 154 -14.62 15.79 6.43
C ALA A 154 -15.07 17.17 5.94
N ASP A 155 -14.55 18.21 6.54
CA ASP A 155 -14.77 19.56 6.03
C ASP A 155 -13.78 19.88 4.92
N THR A 156 -12.48 19.67 5.12
CA THR A 156 -11.43 20.06 4.16
C THR A 156 -10.70 18.90 3.52
N ARG A 157 -10.44 17.79 4.26
CA ARG A 157 -9.66 16.67 3.72
C ARG A 157 -10.19 15.32 4.18
N LEU A 158 -10.39 14.42 3.22
CA LEU A 158 -10.79 13.04 3.46
C LEU A 158 -9.84 12.10 2.72
N ALA A 159 -9.27 11.11 3.40
CA ALA A 159 -8.60 9.99 2.77
C ALA A 159 -9.20 8.65 3.23
N VAL A 160 -9.56 7.80 2.28
CA VAL A 160 -10.02 6.42 2.50
C VAL A 160 -9.19 5.54 1.58
N GLU A 161 -8.42 4.66 2.15
CA GLU A 161 -7.38 3.93 1.43
C GLU A 161 -7.34 2.46 1.86
N ASP A 162 -7.11 1.53 0.92
CA ASP A 162 -6.89 0.10 1.19
C ASP A 162 -7.97 -0.53 2.08
N VAL A 163 -9.24 -0.50 1.65
CA VAL A 163 -10.38 -1.00 2.41
C VAL A 163 -11.12 -2.09 1.65
N THR A 164 -11.16 -3.30 2.19
CA THR A 164 -11.94 -4.41 1.61
C THR A 164 -13.18 -4.72 2.46
N TYR A 165 -14.33 -4.78 1.81
CA TYR A 165 -15.56 -5.30 2.40
C TYR A 165 -15.66 -6.80 2.15
N LEU A 166 -15.32 -7.61 3.13
CA LEU A 166 -15.31 -9.07 3.06
C LEU A 166 -16.72 -9.65 3.22
N GLY A 167 -17.16 -10.44 2.25
CA GLY A 167 -18.48 -11.06 2.30
C GLY A 167 -19.60 -10.17 1.77
N ARG A 168 -20.87 -10.61 1.95
CA ARG A 168 -22.06 -9.94 1.42
C ARG A 168 -22.83 -9.24 2.52
N GLY A 169 -22.86 -7.92 2.47
CA GLY A 169 -23.60 -7.11 3.44
C GLY A 169 -25.12 -7.24 3.27
N THR A 170 -25.76 -8.14 4.01
CA THR A 170 -27.21 -8.34 3.97
C THR A 170 -27.77 -8.50 5.37
N HIS A 171 -28.99 -7.95 5.59
CA HIS A 171 -29.75 -8.15 6.81
C HIS A 171 -31.25 -8.15 6.50
N PRO A 172 -32.11 -8.93 7.19
CA PRO A 172 -33.55 -8.96 6.93
C PRO A 172 -34.24 -7.60 7.00
N ASP A 173 -33.78 -6.70 7.86
CA ASP A 173 -34.41 -5.40 8.10
C ASP A 173 -33.85 -4.25 7.24
N ASP A 174 -32.75 -4.46 6.49
CA ASP A 174 -32.15 -3.52 5.52
C ASP A 174 -32.05 -2.06 6.01
N SER A 175 -31.50 -1.82 7.21
CA SER A 175 -31.40 -0.46 7.79
C SER A 175 -30.11 0.28 7.42
N VAL A 176 -28.98 -0.43 7.16
CA VAL A 176 -27.76 0.17 6.68
C VAL A 176 -27.78 0.31 5.16
N THR A 177 -27.92 1.56 4.70
CA THR A 177 -28.21 1.88 3.28
C THR A 177 -26.96 2.06 2.41
N TYR A 178 -25.77 2.13 2.98
CA TYR A 178 -24.50 2.28 2.25
C TYR A 178 -23.37 1.50 2.93
N ALA A 179 -22.38 1.09 2.13
CA ALA A 179 -21.13 0.53 2.68
C ALA A 179 -20.24 1.67 3.18
N LEU A 180 -20.05 2.70 2.35
CA LEU A 180 -19.31 3.91 2.71
C LEU A 180 -20.14 5.14 2.38
N LYS A 181 -20.24 6.08 3.30
CA LYS A 181 -20.65 7.45 3.00
C LYS A 181 -19.43 8.35 3.13
N ALA A 182 -19.01 8.96 2.02
CA ALA A 182 -17.87 9.86 1.92
C ALA A 182 -18.35 11.25 1.48
N GLU A 183 -18.07 12.27 2.27
CA GLU A 183 -18.43 13.66 1.98
C GLU A 183 -17.29 14.61 2.35
N VAL A 184 -17.01 15.59 1.49
CA VAL A 184 -16.20 16.77 1.78
C VAL A 184 -17.07 17.99 1.66
N THR A 185 -17.16 18.81 2.73
CA THR A 185 -18.21 19.82 2.86
C THR A 185 -17.79 21.23 2.47
N GLN A 186 -16.49 21.51 2.40
CA GLN A 186 -16.01 22.80 1.90
C GLN A 186 -15.76 22.75 0.39
N PRO A 187 -16.10 23.81 -0.36
CA PRO A 187 -15.94 23.84 -1.82
C PRO A 187 -14.49 23.67 -2.32
N ASP A 188 -13.52 24.06 -1.51
CA ASP A 188 -12.10 23.94 -1.78
C ASP A 188 -11.47 22.69 -1.10
N GLY A 189 -12.28 21.90 -0.43
CA GLY A 189 -11.85 20.67 0.20
C GLY A 189 -11.69 19.53 -0.81
N THR A 190 -10.83 18.56 -0.46
CA THR A 190 -10.49 17.41 -1.31
C THR A 190 -10.69 16.10 -0.57
N GLY A 191 -11.07 15.06 -1.31
CA GLY A 191 -11.16 13.72 -0.77
C GLY A 191 -10.63 12.70 -1.77
N LEU A 192 -9.87 11.74 -1.27
CA LEU A 192 -9.39 10.56 -1.98
C LEU A 192 -10.10 9.31 -1.41
N VAL A 193 -10.60 8.47 -2.29
CA VAL A 193 -11.11 7.14 -1.99
C VAL A 193 -10.42 6.19 -2.96
N ARG A 194 -9.41 5.47 -2.49
CA ARG A 194 -8.57 4.63 -3.35
C ARG A 194 -8.48 3.21 -2.81
N ASN A 195 -8.30 2.25 -3.71
CA ASN A 195 -8.15 0.82 -3.37
C ASN A 195 -9.31 0.29 -2.51
N VAL A 196 -10.54 0.73 -2.76
CA VAL A 196 -11.73 0.26 -2.02
C VAL A 196 -12.40 -0.86 -2.77
N ARG A 197 -12.52 -2.04 -2.15
CA ARG A 197 -12.99 -3.26 -2.79
C ARG A 197 -14.21 -3.87 -2.10
N ALA A 198 -15.26 -4.23 -2.87
CA ALA A 198 -16.42 -4.95 -2.40
C ALA A 198 -17.02 -5.81 -3.52
N GLU A 199 -16.55 -7.06 -3.66
CA GLU A 199 -16.95 -7.99 -4.72
C GLU A 199 -18.35 -8.62 -4.50
N LYS A 200 -18.92 -8.50 -3.31
CA LYS A 200 -20.19 -9.11 -2.93
C LYS A 200 -21.09 -8.13 -2.21
N GLY A 201 -21.23 -6.94 -2.74
CA GLY A 201 -21.88 -5.79 -2.08
C GLY A 201 -23.15 -6.11 -1.29
N SER A 202 -24.22 -6.60 -1.97
CA SER A 202 -25.48 -6.95 -1.31
C SER A 202 -26.35 -7.89 -2.18
N ALA A 203 -27.63 -8.04 -1.89
CA ALA A 203 -28.56 -8.84 -2.71
C ALA A 203 -29.35 -7.92 -3.66
N ILE A 204 -29.08 -8.01 -4.96
CA ILE A 204 -29.67 -7.14 -6.01
C ILE A 204 -31.22 -7.18 -5.98
N GLY A 205 -31.82 -8.36 -5.87
CA GLY A 205 -33.27 -8.55 -5.82
C GLY A 205 -33.96 -7.91 -4.62
N ARG A 206 -33.24 -7.38 -3.64
CA ARG A 206 -33.78 -6.69 -2.47
C ARG A 206 -34.04 -5.20 -2.69
N TYR A 207 -33.68 -4.63 -3.84
CA TYR A 207 -34.05 -3.26 -4.15
C TYR A 207 -35.58 -3.06 -4.10
N LYS A 208 -36.03 -2.06 -3.34
CA LYS A 208 -37.44 -1.75 -3.21
C LYS A 208 -37.69 -0.24 -3.08
N ALA A 209 -38.23 0.36 -4.15
CA ALA A 209 -38.74 1.76 -4.15
C ALA A 209 -37.68 2.79 -3.65
N GLY A 210 -36.45 2.64 -4.05
CA GLY A 210 -35.33 3.50 -3.65
C GLY A 210 -34.53 2.98 -2.45
N ASN A 211 -35.01 1.94 -1.78
CA ASN A 211 -34.29 1.25 -0.72
C ASN A 211 -33.48 0.08 -1.29
N GLY A 212 -32.28 -0.04 -0.93
CA GLY A 212 -31.30 -1.03 -1.35
C GLY A 212 -29.92 -0.50 -0.97
N ARG A 213 -29.01 -1.42 -0.65
CA ARG A 213 -27.67 -1.04 -0.24
C ARG A 213 -26.91 -0.38 -1.40
N ILE A 214 -26.35 0.77 -1.15
CA ILE A 214 -25.45 1.54 -2.00
C ILE A 214 -24.00 1.13 -1.64
N GLY A 215 -23.11 1.07 -2.60
CA GLY A 215 -21.68 0.95 -2.31
C GLY A 215 -21.17 2.22 -1.65
N ILE A 216 -20.83 3.23 -2.42
CA ILE A 216 -20.35 4.51 -1.88
C ILE A 216 -21.38 5.60 -2.18
N TYR A 217 -21.69 6.37 -1.16
CA TYR A 217 -22.69 7.46 -1.22
C TYR A 217 -22.06 8.80 -0.85
N SER A 218 -22.24 9.81 -1.71
CA SER A 218 -21.99 11.21 -1.37
C SER A 218 -23.31 11.97 -1.48
N GLY A 219 -23.80 12.44 -0.35
CA GLY A 219 -25.10 13.10 -0.26
C GLY A 219 -25.05 14.59 -0.64
N PRO A 220 -26.19 15.31 -0.47
CA PRO A 220 -26.30 16.72 -0.80
C PRO A 220 -25.38 17.67 -0.03
N GLY A 221 -24.72 17.19 1.01
CA GLY A 221 -23.75 17.96 1.80
C GLY A 221 -22.31 17.90 1.28
N HIS A 222 -22.08 17.17 0.20
CA HIS A 222 -20.78 17.18 -0.47
C HIS A 222 -20.70 18.41 -1.37
N GLU A 223 -19.67 19.25 -1.17
CA GLU A 223 -19.44 20.50 -1.90
C GLU A 223 -18.03 20.60 -2.51
N GLY A 224 -17.06 19.82 -1.99
CA GLY A 224 -15.68 19.78 -2.46
C GLY A 224 -15.46 18.88 -3.69
N ARG A 225 -14.26 18.36 -3.82
CA ARG A 225 -13.86 17.39 -4.85
C ARG A 225 -13.63 16.02 -4.21
N LEU A 226 -14.22 14.97 -4.79
CA LEU A 226 -13.97 13.58 -4.45
C LEU A 226 -13.35 12.86 -5.64
N ARG A 227 -12.18 12.25 -5.42
CA ARG A 227 -11.52 11.36 -6.37
C ARG A 227 -11.69 9.91 -5.89
N PHE A 228 -12.21 9.07 -6.78
CA PHE A 228 -12.34 7.62 -6.64
C PHE A 228 -11.35 6.99 -7.60
N GLU A 229 -10.40 6.22 -7.09
CA GLU A 229 -9.32 5.63 -7.87
C GLU A 229 -9.13 4.17 -7.49
N ASN A 230 -8.99 3.30 -8.47
CA ASN A 230 -8.87 1.85 -8.26
C ASN A 230 -9.97 1.29 -7.32
N VAL A 231 -11.22 1.69 -7.56
CA VAL A 231 -12.37 1.25 -6.77
C VAL A 231 -13.03 0.06 -7.48
N HIS A 232 -13.24 -1.05 -6.75
CA HIS A 232 -13.83 -2.27 -7.28
C HIS A 232 -15.14 -2.60 -6.53
N LEU A 233 -16.28 -2.34 -7.16
CA LEU A 233 -17.59 -2.51 -6.53
C LEU A 233 -18.53 -3.38 -7.35
N GLU A 234 -19.02 -4.46 -6.76
CA GLU A 234 -19.92 -5.40 -7.42
C GLU A 234 -21.19 -5.67 -6.62
N GLU A 235 -22.25 -6.03 -7.34
CA GLU A 235 -23.46 -6.64 -6.81
C GLU A 235 -24.20 -5.82 -5.74
N PHE A 236 -24.18 -4.51 -5.85
CA PHE A 236 -24.98 -3.66 -4.98
C PHE A 236 -26.46 -3.59 -5.42
N ALA A 237 -27.38 -3.71 -4.46
CA ALA A 237 -28.82 -3.65 -4.73
C ALA A 237 -29.31 -2.26 -5.22
N ASN A 238 -28.50 -1.24 -5.04
CA ASN A 238 -28.73 0.12 -5.51
C ASN A 238 -27.51 0.54 -6.38
N ASN A 239 -27.08 1.79 -6.33
CA ASN A 239 -25.89 2.20 -7.08
C ASN A 239 -24.60 1.69 -6.41
N ALA A 240 -23.57 1.36 -7.18
CA ALA A 240 -22.23 1.19 -6.62
C ALA A 240 -21.68 2.55 -6.15
N LEU A 241 -21.58 3.54 -7.05
CA LEU A 241 -21.32 4.94 -6.71
C LEU A 241 -22.58 5.76 -6.87
N TYR A 242 -23.07 6.37 -5.80
CA TYR A 242 -24.15 7.35 -5.81
C TYR A 242 -23.62 8.71 -5.35
N VAL A 243 -22.99 9.41 -6.27
CA VAL A 243 -22.27 10.66 -6.02
C VAL A 243 -22.86 11.84 -6.82
N SER A 244 -24.14 11.76 -7.15
CA SER A 244 -24.88 12.81 -7.85
C SER A 244 -25.77 13.60 -6.93
N LYS A 245 -26.35 14.71 -7.45
CA LYS A 245 -27.29 15.60 -6.77
C LYS A 245 -26.69 16.34 -5.58
N ASN A 246 -25.43 16.65 -5.66
CA ASN A 246 -24.69 17.52 -4.76
C ASN A 246 -23.90 18.56 -5.57
N PRO A 247 -23.42 19.64 -4.97
CA PRO A 247 -22.64 20.67 -5.67
C PRO A 247 -21.17 20.32 -5.92
N GLY A 248 -20.65 19.28 -5.29
CA GLY A 248 -19.26 18.87 -5.44
C GLY A 248 -18.94 18.23 -6.79
N SER A 249 -17.68 18.18 -7.15
CA SER A 249 -17.18 17.44 -8.31
C SER A 249 -16.76 16.03 -7.94
N THR A 250 -16.78 15.14 -8.94
CA THR A 250 -16.47 13.73 -8.77
C THR A 250 -15.59 13.24 -9.92
N GLU A 251 -14.46 12.67 -9.60
CA GLU A 251 -13.52 12.02 -10.51
C GLU A 251 -13.54 10.52 -10.23
N VAL A 252 -13.79 9.69 -11.26
CA VAL A 252 -13.80 8.23 -11.13
C VAL A 252 -12.80 7.69 -12.14
N ILE A 253 -11.73 7.07 -11.65
CA ILE A 253 -10.56 6.74 -12.45
C ILE A 253 -10.15 5.28 -12.17
N ASP A 254 -9.69 4.56 -13.20
CA ASP A 254 -9.06 3.25 -13.10
C ASP A 254 -9.88 2.24 -12.27
N SER A 255 -11.22 2.25 -12.44
CA SER A 255 -12.13 1.58 -11.53
C SER A 255 -12.99 0.53 -12.23
N TYR A 256 -13.34 -0.54 -11.50
CA TYR A 256 -14.11 -1.69 -11.99
C TYR A 256 -15.46 -1.82 -11.30
N PHE A 257 -16.51 -2.05 -12.07
CA PHE A 257 -17.88 -2.19 -11.57
C PHE A 257 -18.58 -3.36 -12.25
N ARG A 258 -19.16 -4.27 -11.47
CA ARG A 258 -19.94 -5.39 -12.04
C ARG A 258 -21.28 -5.56 -11.36
N ASN A 259 -22.32 -5.78 -12.16
CA ASN A 259 -23.66 -6.19 -11.71
C ASN A 259 -24.29 -5.31 -10.63
N ASN A 260 -24.07 -4.01 -10.71
CA ASN A 260 -24.70 -3.08 -9.78
C ASN A 260 -26.08 -2.66 -10.28
N ASN A 261 -27.12 -2.92 -9.49
CA ASN A 261 -28.48 -2.51 -9.84
C ASN A 261 -28.61 -0.98 -9.79
N ILE A 262 -29.53 -0.41 -10.53
CA ILE A 262 -29.79 1.02 -10.69
C ILE A 262 -28.72 1.78 -11.48
N ALA A 263 -27.47 1.80 -11.04
CA ALA A 263 -26.33 2.25 -11.82
C ALA A 263 -25.01 1.83 -11.18
N SER A 264 -24.01 1.52 -11.98
CA SER A 264 -22.65 1.35 -11.51
C SER A 264 -22.10 2.71 -11.06
N ILE A 265 -22.12 3.71 -11.90
CA ILE A 265 -21.67 5.07 -11.56
C ILE A 265 -22.83 6.04 -11.77
N ARG A 266 -23.17 6.82 -10.76
CA ARG A 266 -24.18 7.89 -10.86
C ARG A 266 -23.59 9.19 -10.34
N LEU A 267 -23.29 10.13 -11.24
CA LEU A 267 -22.54 11.33 -10.92
C LEU A 267 -23.17 12.60 -11.52
N SER A 268 -22.73 13.73 -11.03
CA SER A 268 -23.05 15.09 -11.52
C SER A 268 -21.99 16.06 -11.02
N GLY A 269 -22.10 17.30 -11.45
CA GLY A 269 -21.25 18.41 -11.02
C GLY A 269 -20.33 18.90 -12.12
N ASP A 270 -19.89 20.16 -11.97
CA ASP A 270 -18.91 20.77 -12.86
C ASP A 270 -17.53 20.12 -12.64
N GLY A 271 -16.87 19.74 -13.73
CA GLY A 271 -15.59 19.04 -13.66
C GLY A 271 -15.67 17.54 -13.32
N SER A 272 -16.90 16.98 -13.20
CA SER A 272 -17.03 15.53 -12.93
C SER A 272 -16.76 14.71 -14.19
N TYR A 273 -16.00 13.62 -14.03
CA TYR A 273 -15.67 12.73 -15.12
C TYR A 273 -15.47 11.27 -14.69
N VAL A 274 -15.50 10.39 -15.69
CA VAL A 274 -15.18 8.96 -15.58
C VAL A 274 -14.08 8.67 -16.59
N GLU A 275 -13.02 8.01 -16.17
CA GLU A 275 -11.86 7.73 -17.01
C GLU A 275 -11.28 6.36 -16.69
N ASN A 276 -10.84 5.63 -17.73
CA ASN A 276 -10.22 4.31 -17.63
C ASN A 276 -11.06 3.31 -16.81
N CYS A 277 -12.40 3.35 -16.91
CA CYS A 277 -13.24 2.50 -16.10
C CYS A 277 -13.83 1.34 -16.91
N GLN A 278 -13.93 0.18 -16.28
CA GLN A 278 -14.60 -1.00 -16.84
C GLN A 278 -15.91 -1.27 -16.08
N ILE A 279 -16.99 -1.46 -16.85
CA ILE A 279 -18.34 -1.71 -16.29
C ILE A 279 -18.96 -2.90 -16.98
N GLU A 280 -19.30 -3.93 -16.23
CA GLU A 280 -19.90 -5.15 -16.73
C GLU A 280 -21.32 -5.34 -16.15
N LEU A 281 -22.28 -5.60 -17.03
CA LEU A 281 -23.64 -5.94 -16.66
C LEU A 281 -23.94 -7.32 -17.23
N ASP A 282 -23.75 -8.36 -16.40
CA ASP A 282 -23.94 -9.76 -16.76
C ASP A 282 -24.50 -10.55 -15.57
N LEU A 283 -25.81 -10.89 -15.62
CA LEU A 283 -26.45 -11.62 -14.53
C LEU A 283 -26.08 -13.11 -14.48
N ASP A 284 -25.47 -13.67 -15.52
CA ASP A 284 -24.94 -15.03 -15.47
C ASP A 284 -23.73 -15.13 -14.54
N GLU A 285 -22.99 -14.03 -14.37
CA GLU A 285 -21.86 -13.90 -13.43
C GLU A 285 -22.29 -13.40 -12.03
N TYR A 286 -23.58 -13.22 -11.78
CA TYR A 286 -24.08 -12.79 -10.46
C TYR A 286 -23.97 -13.92 -9.44
N THR A 287 -23.28 -13.68 -8.32
CA THR A 287 -22.98 -14.69 -7.28
C THR A 287 -23.97 -14.64 -6.09
N GLY A 288 -24.89 -13.71 -6.09
CA GLY A 288 -25.81 -13.48 -4.98
C GLY A 288 -27.13 -14.24 -5.06
N PRO A 289 -28.06 -14.00 -4.10
CA PRO A 289 -29.38 -14.61 -4.10
C PRO A 289 -30.21 -14.16 -5.31
N THR A 290 -30.81 -15.11 -6.02
CA THR A 290 -31.63 -14.86 -7.22
C THR A 290 -33.08 -14.48 -6.92
N ASP A 291 -33.52 -14.57 -5.67
CA ASP A 291 -34.87 -14.22 -5.25
C ASP A 291 -35.21 -12.76 -5.54
N GLY A 292 -36.19 -12.52 -6.42
CA GLY A 292 -36.70 -11.17 -6.71
C GLY A 292 -35.93 -10.42 -7.81
N LEU A 293 -35.07 -11.08 -8.58
CA LEU A 293 -34.41 -10.50 -9.75
C LEU A 293 -35.40 -10.09 -10.84
N ASP A 294 -36.38 -10.95 -11.17
CA ASP A 294 -37.27 -10.86 -12.35
C ASP A 294 -38.09 -9.56 -12.50
N SER A 295 -38.12 -8.69 -11.54
CA SER A 295 -38.99 -7.50 -11.62
C SER A 295 -38.39 -6.22 -11.03
N LYS A 296 -37.16 -6.21 -10.63
CA LYS A 296 -36.55 -5.13 -9.86
C LYS A 296 -35.21 -4.68 -10.39
N VAL A 297 -34.69 -5.36 -11.40
CA VAL A 297 -33.40 -5.08 -11.98
C VAL A 297 -33.58 -4.12 -13.14
N TYR A 298 -32.93 -2.98 -13.09
CA TYR A 298 -32.75 -2.04 -14.18
C TYR A 298 -31.37 -1.42 -14.06
N MET A 299 -30.44 -1.95 -14.79
CA MET A 299 -29.04 -1.61 -14.64
C MET A 299 -28.64 -0.47 -15.59
N ARG A 300 -27.80 0.41 -15.11
CA ARG A 300 -27.14 1.44 -15.92
C ARG A 300 -25.65 1.36 -15.66
N GLY A 301 -24.88 1.39 -16.72
CA GLY A 301 -23.44 1.57 -16.57
C GLY A 301 -23.16 2.92 -15.91
N ILE A 302 -23.34 4.01 -16.64
CA ILE A 302 -23.12 5.38 -16.14
C ILE A 302 -24.41 6.20 -16.22
N TRP A 303 -24.74 6.88 -15.13
CA TRP A 303 -25.89 7.74 -15.07
C TRP A 303 -25.50 9.18 -14.72
N ALA A 304 -25.50 10.07 -15.74
CA ALA A 304 -25.39 11.51 -15.54
C ALA A 304 -26.74 12.07 -15.05
N GLN A 305 -26.76 12.58 -13.80
CA GLN A 305 -27.95 13.15 -13.20
C GLN A 305 -27.65 14.29 -12.24
N GLN A 306 -28.15 15.48 -12.50
CA GLN A 306 -27.88 16.68 -11.72
C GLN A 306 -28.84 16.93 -10.56
N GLY A 307 -30.10 16.52 -10.70
CA GLY A 307 -31.13 16.78 -9.69
C GLY A 307 -31.58 18.24 -9.67
N ARG A 308 -31.80 18.77 -8.49
CA ARG A 308 -32.27 20.14 -8.28
C ARG A 308 -31.20 21.24 -8.38
N PHE A 309 -29.94 20.85 -8.45
CA PHE A 309 -28.83 21.78 -8.48
C PHE A 309 -28.56 22.24 -9.91
N ASP A 310 -28.38 23.52 -10.11
CA ASP A 310 -28.14 24.15 -11.42
C ASP A 310 -26.64 24.52 -11.53
N PHE A 311 -25.79 23.52 -11.74
CA PHE A 311 -24.38 23.72 -11.96
C PHE A 311 -24.08 24.08 -13.41
N PRO A 312 -23.02 24.84 -13.71
CA PRO A 312 -22.41 24.84 -15.03
C PRO A 312 -21.80 23.46 -15.35
N GLY A 313 -21.43 23.21 -16.61
CA GLY A 313 -20.76 21.98 -17.02
C GLY A 313 -21.67 20.75 -17.17
N GLY A 314 -21.07 19.60 -17.27
CA GLY A 314 -21.70 18.31 -17.52
C GLY A 314 -20.81 17.17 -17.04
N VAL A 315 -21.02 15.99 -17.61
CA VAL A 315 -20.22 14.80 -17.31
C VAL A 315 -19.39 14.43 -18.55
N ARG A 316 -18.11 14.19 -18.34
CA ARG A 316 -17.19 13.64 -19.33
C ARG A 316 -16.94 12.17 -19.03
N ILE A 317 -16.91 11.33 -20.06
CA ILE A 317 -16.54 9.92 -19.99
C ILE A 317 -15.45 9.71 -21.03
N ASN A 318 -14.33 9.16 -20.64
CA ASN A 318 -13.18 8.97 -21.50
C ASN A 318 -12.58 7.59 -21.26
N ASN A 319 -12.03 6.99 -22.31
CA ASN A 319 -11.24 5.76 -22.29
C ASN A 319 -11.85 4.66 -21.39
N SER A 320 -13.14 4.39 -21.54
CA SER A 320 -13.86 3.45 -20.67
C SER A 320 -14.54 2.34 -21.47
N GLU A 321 -14.78 1.20 -20.83
CA GLU A 321 -15.49 0.07 -21.42
C GLU A 321 -16.77 -0.23 -20.66
N ILE A 322 -17.86 -0.47 -21.41
CA ILE A 322 -19.16 -0.86 -20.84
C ILE A 322 -19.68 -2.06 -21.61
N SER A 323 -19.98 -3.16 -20.93
CA SER A 323 -20.62 -4.33 -21.53
C SER A 323 -21.99 -4.62 -20.92
N ILE A 324 -22.95 -4.96 -21.76
CA ILE A 324 -24.31 -5.40 -21.40
C ILE A 324 -24.56 -6.75 -22.06
N ALA A 325 -24.48 -7.80 -21.27
CA ALA A 325 -24.68 -9.17 -21.73
C ALA A 325 -26.15 -9.47 -22.02
N ASP A 326 -26.41 -10.51 -22.78
CA ASP A 326 -27.76 -10.98 -23.15
C ASP A 326 -28.57 -11.54 -21.96
N SER A 327 -27.95 -11.81 -20.85
CA SER A 327 -28.58 -12.17 -19.57
C SER A 327 -29.37 -11.02 -18.92
N ILE A 328 -29.29 -9.80 -19.44
CA ILE A 328 -29.92 -8.59 -18.88
C ILE A 328 -31.23 -8.29 -19.62
N ASP A 329 -32.33 -8.20 -18.89
CA ASP A 329 -33.67 -7.86 -19.42
C ASP A 329 -33.94 -6.34 -19.49
N ALA A 330 -33.21 -5.51 -18.70
CA ALA A 330 -33.41 -4.07 -18.68
C ALA A 330 -32.16 -3.32 -18.27
N ALA A 331 -31.57 -2.58 -19.21
CA ALA A 331 -30.35 -1.81 -19.01
C ALA A 331 -30.23 -0.57 -19.91
N VAL A 332 -29.14 0.15 -19.72
CA VAL A 332 -28.58 1.14 -20.66
C VAL A 332 -27.11 1.36 -20.29
N GLY A 333 -26.23 1.41 -21.27
CA GLY A 333 -24.80 1.67 -21.03
C GLY A 333 -24.57 3.03 -20.36
N ILE A 334 -24.87 4.11 -21.09
CA ILE A 334 -24.76 5.49 -20.57
C ILE A 334 -26.12 6.20 -20.70
N ILE A 335 -26.57 6.83 -19.62
CA ILE A 335 -27.78 7.64 -19.63
C ILE A 335 -27.53 9.04 -19.07
N ALA A 336 -27.91 10.06 -19.85
CA ALA A 336 -28.09 11.41 -19.34
C ALA A 336 -29.57 11.72 -19.15
N SER A 337 -29.97 12.01 -17.89
CA SER A 337 -31.33 12.37 -17.51
C SER A 337 -31.75 13.72 -18.10
N ASP A 338 -33.04 14.02 -18.01
CA ASP A 338 -33.64 15.32 -18.35
C ASP A 338 -33.01 16.49 -17.57
N ASP A 339 -32.62 16.27 -16.35
CA ASP A 339 -31.93 17.24 -15.48
C ASP A 339 -30.40 17.32 -15.68
N ALA A 340 -29.79 16.47 -16.51
CA ALA A 340 -28.36 16.52 -16.79
C ALA A 340 -28.04 17.64 -17.83
N LYS A 341 -26.86 18.25 -17.68
CA LYS A 341 -26.30 19.21 -18.66
C LYS A 341 -25.67 18.47 -19.84
N THR A 342 -24.48 18.83 -20.24
CA THR A 342 -23.73 18.19 -21.34
C THR A 342 -23.33 16.75 -20.96
N LEU A 343 -23.19 15.95 -22.00
CA LEU A 343 -22.60 14.62 -21.93
C LEU A 343 -21.55 14.51 -23.03
N ASP A 344 -20.30 14.39 -22.63
CA ASP A 344 -19.18 14.22 -23.54
C ASP A 344 -18.61 12.81 -23.33
N VAL A 345 -18.59 12.01 -24.40
CA VAL A 345 -18.09 10.62 -24.38
C VAL A 345 -17.00 10.51 -25.44
N MET A 346 -15.83 10.12 -25.05
CA MET A 346 -14.66 10.02 -25.92
C MET A 346 -13.93 8.68 -25.70
N ASN A 347 -13.30 8.17 -26.76
CA ASN A 347 -12.42 6.99 -26.68
C ASN A 347 -13.04 5.79 -25.93
N THR A 348 -14.35 5.60 -26.03
CA THR A 348 -15.10 4.67 -25.16
C THR A 348 -15.74 3.56 -26.00
N THR A 349 -15.64 2.32 -25.54
CA THR A 349 -16.29 1.16 -26.13
C THR A 349 -17.54 0.77 -25.35
N ILE A 350 -18.64 0.53 -26.05
CA ILE A 350 -19.89 0.05 -25.44
C ILE A 350 -20.39 -1.17 -26.21
N ARG A 351 -20.36 -2.32 -25.57
CA ARG A 351 -20.90 -3.56 -26.09
C ARG A 351 -22.32 -3.79 -25.57
N VAL A 352 -23.26 -4.09 -26.47
CA VAL A 352 -24.65 -4.37 -26.09
C VAL A 352 -25.10 -5.64 -26.82
N ASP A 353 -25.26 -6.71 -26.06
CA ASP A 353 -25.79 -7.99 -26.55
C ASP A 353 -27.25 -8.23 -26.09
N ALA A 354 -27.74 -7.45 -25.11
CA ALA A 354 -29.10 -7.48 -24.61
C ALA A 354 -30.11 -6.88 -25.60
N ASP A 355 -31.12 -7.66 -26.00
CA ASP A 355 -32.16 -7.24 -26.97
C ASP A 355 -33.02 -6.08 -26.43
N GLY A 356 -33.27 -5.06 -27.25
CA GLY A 356 -34.07 -3.90 -26.88
C GLY A 356 -33.37 -2.86 -26.03
N GLU A 357 -32.07 -3.02 -25.73
CA GLU A 357 -31.34 -2.11 -24.88
C GLU A 357 -30.40 -1.19 -25.66
N ARG A 358 -30.08 -0.04 -25.11
CA ARG A 358 -29.31 1.04 -25.74
C ARG A 358 -27.90 1.13 -25.16
N ALA A 359 -26.96 1.44 -26.01
CA ALA A 359 -25.63 1.86 -25.58
C ALA A 359 -25.67 3.23 -24.90
N ILE A 360 -26.26 4.24 -25.57
CA ILE A 360 -26.32 5.60 -25.04
C ILE A 360 -27.75 6.16 -25.15
N GLN A 361 -28.22 6.78 -24.09
CA GLN A 361 -29.51 7.46 -24.04
C GLN A 361 -29.41 8.87 -23.47
N ARG A 362 -29.69 9.88 -24.26
CA ARG A 362 -29.96 11.25 -23.82
C ARG A 362 -31.45 11.55 -23.81
N LYS A 363 -32.03 11.74 -22.64
CA LYS A 363 -33.42 12.22 -22.51
C LYS A 363 -33.49 13.71 -22.85
N SER A 364 -34.69 14.16 -23.33
CA SER A 364 -34.90 15.57 -23.62
C SER A 364 -34.54 16.44 -22.41
N PRO A 365 -33.57 17.36 -22.52
CA PRO A 365 -33.08 18.11 -21.36
C PRO A 365 -34.09 19.19 -20.93
N ASP A 366 -34.16 19.38 -19.62
CA ASP A 366 -34.92 20.50 -19.01
C ASP A 366 -34.18 21.85 -19.18
N HIS A 367 -32.90 21.79 -19.61
CA HIS A 367 -32.00 22.94 -19.76
C HIS A 367 -31.56 23.14 -21.21
N SER A 368 -31.31 24.38 -21.60
CA SER A 368 -30.97 24.74 -22.97
C SER A 368 -29.60 24.29 -23.47
N ASN A 369 -28.70 23.84 -22.57
CA ASN A 369 -27.35 23.42 -22.89
C ASN A 369 -27.11 21.93 -22.61
N GLY A 370 -28.10 21.10 -22.85
CA GLY A 370 -28.00 19.66 -22.63
C GLY A 370 -27.46 18.87 -23.84
N THR A 371 -26.42 19.33 -24.49
CA THR A 371 -25.82 18.70 -25.67
C THR A 371 -25.15 17.38 -25.39
N VAL A 372 -24.94 16.57 -26.44
CA VAL A 372 -24.15 15.35 -26.45
C VAL A 372 -23.02 15.49 -27.46
N THR A 373 -21.80 15.17 -27.03
CA THR A 373 -20.66 15.00 -27.91
C THR A 373 -20.17 13.56 -27.79
N LEU A 374 -20.15 12.84 -28.92
CA LEU A 374 -19.54 11.52 -29.03
C LEU A 374 -18.37 11.63 -29.99
N ASP A 375 -17.17 11.29 -29.57
CA ASP A 375 -15.95 11.35 -30.36
C ASP A 375 -15.11 10.10 -30.15
N ASN A 376 -14.80 9.38 -31.21
CA ASN A 376 -14.08 8.12 -31.15
C ASN A 376 -14.80 7.09 -30.23
N VAL A 377 -16.11 6.95 -30.37
CA VAL A 377 -16.91 5.98 -29.57
C VAL A 377 -17.25 4.78 -30.46
N SER A 378 -17.00 3.57 -29.92
CA SER A 378 -17.39 2.33 -30.57
C SER A 378 -18.59 1.71 -29.89
N VAL A 379 -19.67 1.48 -30.61
CA VAL A 379 -20.84 0.72 -30.17
C VAL A 379 -20.90 -0.58 -30.96
N VAL A 380 -20.78 -1.71 -30.25
CA VAL A 380 -20.75 -3.06 -30.84
C VAL A 380 -21.73 -3.99 -30.14
N GLY A 381 -21.93 -5.19 -30.69
CA GLY A 381 -22.75 -6.25 -30.08
C GLY A 381 -23.87 -6.72 -30.96
N ASP A 382 -24.58 -7.76 -30.50
CA ASP A 382 -25.57 -8.51 -31.28
C ASP A 382 -27.03 -8.20 -30.91
N ALA A 383 -27.24 -7.17 -30.04
CA ALA A 383 -28.58 -6.74 -29.61
C ALA A 383 -29.54 -6.48 -30.79
N GLN A 384 -30.76 -6.95 -30.66
CA GLN A 384 -31.84 -6.75 -31.63
C GLN A 384 -32.76 -5.63 -31.18
N ASP A 385 -33.56 -5.12 -32.09
CA ASP A 385 -34.57 -4.08 -31.88
C ASP A 385 -34.02 -2.76 -31.29
N GLN A 386 -34.85 -1.74 -31.24
CA GLN A 386 -34.51 -0.38 -30.77
C GLN A 386 -33.34 0.27 -31.58
N GLU A 387 -32.94 1.43 -31.21
CA GLU A 387 -31.78 2.15 -31.66
C GLU A 387 -30.60 1.94 -30.72
N ALA A 388 -29.38 1.87 -31.24
CA ALA A 388 -28.16 1.77 -30.43
C ALA A 388 -27.92 3.04 -29.61
N ILE A 389 -28.19 4.23 -30.22
CA ILE A 389 -28.01 5.54 -29.58
C ILE A 389 -29.29 6.37 -29.75
N PHE A 390 -29.78 6.91 -28.64
CA PHE A 390 -30.94 7.81 -28.60
C PHE A 390 -30.60 9.19 -28.10
N ILE A 391 -30.86 10.25 -28.88
CA ILE A 391 -30.58 11.64 -28.52
C ILE A 391 -31.84 12.47 -28.72
N ALA A 392 -32.41 13.04 -27.66
CA ALA A 392 -33.65 13.80 -27.72
C ALA A 392 -33.53 15.25 -27.23
N GLY A 393 -34.21 16.19 -27.89
CA GLY A 393 -34.42 17.55 -27.43
C GLY A 393 -33.16 18.41 -27.27
N THR A 394 -32.06 18.06 -27.96
CA THR A 394 -30.78 18.76 -27.85
C THR A 394 -30.58 19.77 -28.98
N ASP A 395 -29.67 20.73 -28.76
CA ASP A 395 -29.22 21.67 -29.81
C ASP A 395 -27.71 21.58 -29.96
N GLY A 396 -27.25 21.23 -31.18
CA GLY A 396 -25.84 21.17 -31.53
C GLY A 396 -25.12 19.90 -31.08
N SER A 397 -25.84 18.80 -30.83
CA SER A 397 -25.19 17.49 -30.54
C SER A 397 -24.41 16.95 -31.73
N THR A 398 -23.27 16.33 -31.44
CA THR A 398 -22.35 15.81 -32.45
C THR A 398 -21.97 14.36 -32.19
N VAL A 399 -21.87 13.56 -33.25
CA VAL A 399 -21.28 12.23 -33.26
C VAL A 399 -20.23 12.22 -34.37
N ARG A 400 -18.99 11.98 -34.06
CA ARG A 400 -17.89 12.02 -35.00
C ARG A 400 -16.82 10.99 -34.72
N ASN A 401 -16.05 10.65 -35.75
CA ASN A 401 -14.94 9.69 -35.66
C ASN A 401 -15.34 8.36 -35.00
N SER A 402 -16.63 8.01 -35.01
CA SER A 402 -17.21 6.96 -34.21
C SER A 402 -17.59 5.74 -35.05
N CYS A 403 -17.86 4.61 -34.42
CA CYS A 403 -18.24 3.40 -35.10
C CYS A 403 -19.42 2.72 -34.40
N ILE A 404 -20.47 2.39 -35.16
CA ILE A 404 -21.63 1.64 -34.68
C ILE A 404 -21.76 0.39 -35.54
N TYR A 405 -21.46 -0.77 -34.96
CA TYR A 405 -21.58 -2.06 -35.60
C TYR A 405 -22.45 -2.99 -34.72
N THR A 406 -23.76 -2.97 -35.02
CA THR A 406 -24.76 -3.76 -34.27
C THR A 406 -25.70 -4.43 -35.28
N PRO A 407 -25.32 -5.59 -35.86
CA PRO A 407 -26.01 -6.24 -36.96
C PRO A 407 -27.32 -6.95 -36.55
N GLY A 408 -27.67 -6.94 -35.25
CA GLY A 408 -28.87 -7.57 -34.75
C GLY A 408 -30.15 -7.12 -35.46
N SER A 409 -31.16 -8.02 -35.57
CA SER A 409 -32.38 -7.76 -36.36
C SER A 409 -33.21 -6.59 -35.85
N GLY A 410 -33.65 -5.67 -36.70
CA GLY A 410 -34.50 -4.53 -36.35
C GLY A 410 -33.77 -3.43 -35.55
N ARG A 411 -32.43 -3.46 -35.60
CA ARG A 411 -31.57 -2.51 -34.86
C ARG A 411 -31.30 -1.26 -35.73
N ASP A 412 -31.71 -0.09 -35.23
CA ASP A 412 -31.32 1.20 -35.81
C ASP A 412 -30.01 1.72 -35.19
N GLY A 413 -29.30 2.60 -35.91
CA GLY A 413 -28.05 3.19 -35.43
C GLY A 413 -28.31 4.31 -34.41
N ILE A 414 -28.51 5.52 -34.90
CA ILE A 414 -28.73 6.73 -34.09
C ILE A 414 -30.10 7.31 -34.35
N LEU A 415 -30.94 7.45 -33.30
CA LEU A 415 -32.20 8.17 -33.38
C LEU A 415 -32.06 9.58 -32.77
N PHE A 416 -32.25 10.61 -33.59
CA PHE A 416 -32.40 11.97 -33.12
C PHE A 416 -33.89 12.34 -33.09
N ARG A 417 -34.38 12.76 -31.91
CA ARG A 417 -35.78 13.19 -31.72
C ARG A 417 -35.84 14.62 -31.24
N ASP A 418 -36.56 15.51 -32.00
CA ASP A 418 -36.69 16.91 -31.64
C ASP A 418 -35.34 17.61 -31.38
N ALA A 419 -34.26 17.16 -31.99
CA ALA A 419 -32.94 17.74 -31.89
C ALA A 419 -32.71 18.78 -33.01
N THR A 420 -31.94 19.83 -32.73
CA THR A 420 -31.61 20.86 -33.69
C THR A 420 -30.09 20.94 -33.89
N ASN A 421 -29.68 21.33 -35.12
CA ASN A 421 -28.27 21.46 -35.46
C ASN A 421 -27.41 20.23 -35.15
N ALA A 422 -28.00 19.03 -35.20
CA ALA A 422 -27.29 17.78 -34.97
C ALA A 422 -26.36 17.44 -36.16
N LEU A 423 -25.20 16.88 -35.83
CA LEU A 423 -24.19 16.50 -36.80
C LEU A 423 -23.73 15.07 -36.56
N VAL A 424 -23.66 14.29 -37.64
CA VAL A 424 -22.96 13.00 -37.65
C VAL A 424 -21.88 13.07 -38.75
N ASP A 425 -20.61 12.97 -38.36
CA ASP A 425 -19.45 13.19 -39.22
C ASP A 425 -18.41 12.07 -39.08
N ASP A 426 -17.80 11.66 -40.16
CA ASP A 426 -16.74 10.64 -40.25
C ASP A 426 -17.02 9.41 -39.34
N THR A 427 -18.26 8.89 -39.44
CA THR A 427 -18.75 7.82 -38.55
C THR A 427 -19.13 6.57 -39.38
N ASN A 428 -18.67 5.40 -38.96
CA ASN A 428 -19.11 4.13 -39.52
C ASN A 428 -20.42 3.68 -38.83
N ILE A 429 -21.46 3.40 -39.61
CA ILE A 429 -22.75 2.91 -39.07
C ILE A 429 -23.21 1.71 -39.91
N SER A 430 -23.00 0.51 -39.36
CA SER A 430 -23.41 -0.75 -39.98
C SER A 430 -24.42 -1.45 -39.05
N VAL A 431 -25.67 -1.33 -39.36
CA VAL A 431 -26.83 -1.82 -38.61
C VAL A 431 -27.82 -2.51 -39.54
N SER A 432 -28.75 -3.29 -39.01
CA SER A 432 -29.80 -3.97 -39.80
C SER A 432 -30.96 -3.07 -40.19
N GLY A 433 -31.19 -2.00 -39.46
CA GLY A 433 -32.21 -0.98 -39.68
C GLY A 433 -31.65 0.29 -40.35
N ASP A 434 -32.19 1.44 -39.97
CA ASP A 434 -31.74 2.74 -40.50
C ASP A 434 -30.51 3.24 -39.71
N GLY A 435 -29.44 3.65 -40.41
CA GLY A 435 -28.23 4.17 -39.78
C GLY A 435 -28.45 5.44 -38.96
N VAL A 436 -29.18 6.41 -39.50
CA VAL A 436 -29.59 7.64 -38.82
C VAL A 436 -31.09 7.84 -39.01
N VAL A 437 -31.82 7.88 -37.87
CA VAL A 437 -33.26 8.11 -37.86
C VAL A 437 -33.56 9.53 -37.38
N GLU A 438 -34.36 10.27 -38.20
CA GLU A 438 -34.77 11.63 -37.92
C GLU A 438 -36.25 11.69 -37.48
N ASP A 439 -36.50 12.08 -36.22
CA ASP A 439 -37.86 12.25 -35.71
C ASP A 439 -38.07 13.69 -35.24
N GLY A 440 -38.78 14.50 -36.05
CA GLY A 440 -39.03 15.90 -35.79
C GLY A 440 -37.82 16.84 -35.96
N THR A 441 -36.77 16.39 -36.63
CA THR A 441 -35.50 17.12 -36.77
C THR A 441 -34.89 16.90 -38.18
N ALA A 442 -33.85 17.66 -38.50
CA ALA A 442 -32.98 17.40 -39.63
C ALA A 442 -31.52 17.26 -39.09
N VAL A 443 -30.87 16.21 -39.49
CA VAL A 443 -29.49 15.90 -39.08
C VAL A 443 -28.55 16.16 -40.27
N THR A 444 -27.45 16.82 -40.01
CA THR A 444 -26.40 16.96 -41.01
C THR A 444 -25.51 15.74 -40.96
N THR A 445 -25.32 15.06 -42.11
CA THR A 445 -24.43 13.88 -42.14
C THR A 445 -23.30 14.12 -43.15
N SER A 446 -22.08 13.70 -42.80
CA SER A 446 -20.89 13.77 -43.65
C SER A 446 -19.99 12.60 -43.36
N GLY A 447 -19.28 12.04 -44.33
CA GLY A 447 -18.28 10.98 -44.13
C GLY A 447 -18.84 9.66 -43.61
N ILE A 448 -20.15 9.36 -43.79
CA ILE A 448 -20.75 8.13 -43.23
C ILE A 448 -20.33 6.92 -44.06
N THR A 449 -19.85 5.89 -43.42
CA THR A 449 -19.54 4.57 -43.99
C THR A 449 -20.43 3.50 -43.38
N ALA A 450 -20.40 2.27 -43.93
CA ALA A 450 -21.16 1.13 -43.42
C ALA A 450 -20.31 -0.14 -43.55
N ASP A 451 -19.13 -0.10 -42.92
CA ASP A 451 -18.21 -1.23 -42.92
C ASP A 451 -18.59 -2.21 -41.80
N ASP A 452 -18.49 -3.52 -42.08
CA ASP A 452 -18.89 -4.60 -41.15
C ASP A 452 -17.84 -4.85 -40.03
N SER A 453 -17.20 -3.81 -39.53
CA SER A 453 -16.25 -3.89 -38.41
C SER A 453 -16.09 -2.52 -37.76
N CYS A 454 -15.95 -2.52 -36.46
CA CYS A 454 -15.49 -1.37 -35.71
C CYS A 454 -14.06 -1.58 -35.25
N PRO A 455 -13.15 -0.61 -35.47
CA PRO A 455 -11.98 -0.53 -34.64
C PRO A 455 -12.50 -0.29 -33.22
N LEU A 456 -12.12 -1.14 -32.27
CA LEU A 456 -12.34 -0.85 -30.87
C LEU A 456 -11.33 0.26 -30.51
N PRO A 457 -11.74 1.44 -30.03
CA PRO A 457 -10.82 2.34 -29.36
C PRO A 457 -10.19 1.49 -28.26
N GLY A 458 -8.86 1.44 -28.24
CA GLY A 458 -8.19 0.53 -27.35
C GLY A 458 -8.54 0.75 -25.89
N VAL A 459 -9.50 0.03 -25.40
CA VAL A 459 -9.33 -0.55 -24.10
C VAL A 459 -8.44 -1.75 -24.38
N SER A 460 -7.18 -1.66 -24.04
CA SER A 460 -6.33 -2.82 -23.96
C SER A 460 -7.10 -3.85 -23.10
N ASP A 461 -7.18 -5.09 -23.61
CA ASP A 461 -7.58 -6.23 -22.80
C ASP A 461 -6.91 -6.02 -21.41
N PRO A 462 -7.60 -6.26 -20.27
CA PRO A 462 -6.93 -6.17 -18.96
C PRO A 462 -5.66 -7.01 -18.87
N GLU A 463 -5.49 -7.99 -19.78
CA GLU A 463 -4.21 -8.70 -19.99
C GLU A 463 -3.21 -7.95 -20.89
N ASP A 464 -3.62 -6.85 -21.57
CA ASP A 464 -2.80 -6.02 -22.48
C ASP A 464 -2.72 -4.53 -22.06
N SER A 465 -3.35 -4.12 -20.96
CA SER A 465 -3.10 -2.80 -20.35
C SER A 465 -1.74 -2.82 -19.68
N PRO A 466 -0.91 -1.79 -19.89
CA PRO A 466 0.33 -1.68 -19.14
C PRO A 466 0.05 -1.78 -17.63
N ASP A 467 0.78 -2.66 -16.95
CA ASP A 467 0.54 -3.03 -15.55
C ASP A 467 0.79 -1.86 -14.58
N HIS A 468 1.48 -0.81 -15.02
CA HIS A 468 1.98 0.26 -14.18
C HIS A 468 1.77 1.66 -14.78
N THR A 469 1.61 2.64 -13.89
CA THR A 469 1.61 4.07 -14.24
C THR A 469 2.80 4.76 -13.61
N ILE A 470 3.58 5.50 -14.40
CA ILE A 470 4.59 6.42 -13.88
C ILE A 470 4.10 7.86 -14.05
N THR A 471 4.15 8.64 -12.97
CA THR A 471 3.80 10.06 -12.95
C THR A 471 5.01 10.89 -12.54
N ILE A 472 5.34 11.91 -13.32
CA ILE A 472 6.43 12.84 -13.05
C ILE A 472 5.83 14.19 -12.73
N GLU A 473 6.01 14.68 -11.51
CA GLU A 473 5.45 15.95 -11.03
C GLU A 473 6.54 17.01 -10.83
N SER A 474 6.25 18.25 -11.18
CA SER A 474 7.11 19.38 -10.87
C SER A 474 6.88 19.86 -9.43
N VAL A 475 7.93 19.86 -8.60
CA VAL A 475 7.86 20.27 -7.19
C VAL A 475 8.21 21.74 -7.02
N GLY A 476 7.19 22.59 -6.92
CA GLY A 476 7.28 23.96 -6.40
C GLY A 476 8.12 24.99 -7.14
N SER A 477 8.83 24.62 -8.19
CA SER A 477 9.73 25.49 -8.93
C SER A 477 9.05 26.02 -10.20
N GLN A 478 9.45 27.26 -10.59
CA GLN A 478 9.08 27.82 -11.91
C GLN A 478 10.03 27.34 -13.01
N ASP A 479 11.07 26.61 -12.64
CA ASP A 479 12.12 26.18 -13.54
C ASP A 479 11.69 24.92 -14.32
N TRP A 480 12.04 24.89 -15.57
CA TRP A 480 11.76 23.78 -16.49
C TRP A 480 12.77 22.67 -16.23
N THR A 481 12.27 21.46 -15.95
CA THR A 481 13.08 20.27 -15.77
C THR A 481 12.68 19.22 -16.83
N THR A 482 13.66 18.73 -17.59
CA THR A 482 13.45 17.70 -18.59
C THR A 482 14.02 16.36 -18.14
N TYR A 483 13.36 15.30 -18.55
CA TYR A 483 13.69 13.94 -18.14
C TYR A 483 13.65 12.97 -19.31
N GLU A 484 14.32 11.86 -19.11
CA GLU A 484 14.22 10.66 -19.95
C GLU A 484 14.19 9.42 -19.05
N PHE A 485 13.28 8.48 -19.33
CA PHE A 485 13.27 7.22 -18.62
C PHE A 485 13.01 6.05 -19.56
N THR A 486 13.44 4.85 -19.17
CA THR A 486 13.28 3.62 -19.93
C THR A 486 12.65 2.54 -19.04
N VAL A 487 11.74 1.77 -19.60
CA VAL A 487 11.09 0.64 -18.95
C VAL A 487 11.49 -0.68 -19.60
N SER A 488 11.26 -1.79 -18.93
CA SER A 488 11.60 -3.12 -19.45
C SER A 488 10.55 -3.70 -20.42
N GLY A 489 9.34 -3.11 -20.43
CA GLY A 489 8.21 -3.56 -21.25
C GLY A 489 7.68 -2.53 -22.24
N ALA A 490 6.39 -2.60 -22.56
CA ALA A 490 5.71 -1.60 -23.40
C ALA A 490 5.60 -0.27 -22.66
N LEU A 491 5.53 0.85 -23.40
CA LEU A 491 5.44 2.20 -22.86
C LEU A 491 4.53 3.05 -23.72
N GLU A 492 3.56 3.71 -23.12
CA GLU A 492 2.63 4.60 -23.78
C GLU A 492 2.49 5.91 -23.02
N LYS A 493 2.09 6.99 -23.73
CA LYS A 493 1.75 8.25 -23.06
C LYS A 493 0.43 8.12 -22.32
N GLY A 494 0.42 8.54 -21.08
CA GLY A 494 -0.81 8.77 -20.35
C GLY A 494 -1.50 10.08 -20.71
N THR A 495 -2.53 10.44 -19.97
CA THR A 495 -3.42 11.57 -20.28
C THR A 495 -2.79 12.94 -20.06
N ASP A 496 -1.83 13.02 -19.14
CA ASP A 496 -1.21 14.28 -18.72
C ASP A 496 0.11 14.56 -19.45
N ALA A 497 0.66 13.56 -20.17
CA ALA A 497 1.82 13.77 -21.03
C ALA A 497 1.47 14.73 -22.17
N ASN A 498 2.20 15.84 -22.24
CA ASN A 498 1.87 16.95 -23.14
C ASN A 498 2.40 16.73 -24.58
N GLY A 499 2.04 17.65 -25.50
CA GLY A 499 2.40 17.53 -26.93
C GLY A 499 3.90 17.67 -27.22
N GLY A 500 4.69 18.10 -26.25
CA GLY A 500 6.15 18.23 -26.32
C GLY A 500 6.91 16.95 -25.98
N ASP A 501 6.25 16.03 -25.26
CA ASP A 501 6.85 14.78 -24.81
C ASP A 501 6.92 13.77 -25.95
N SER A 502 7.72 12.75 -25.80
CA SER A 502 7.86 11.69 -26.79
C SER A 502 8.01 10.32 -26.13
N VAL A 503 7.49 9.31 -26.83
CA VAL A 503 7.74 7.89 -26.52
C VAL A 503 8.35 7.26 -27.78
N ASP A 504 9.48 6.58 -27.64
CA ASP A 504 10.15 5.83 -28.70
C ASP A 504 10.51 4.42 -28.17
N GLY A 505 9.68 3.47 -28.49
CA GLY A 505 9.78 2.09 -28.00
C GLY A 505 9.51 2.01 -26.49
N SER A 506 10.50 1.63 -25.70
CA SER A 506 10.44 1.55 -24.22
C SER A 506 11.03 2.78 -23.52
N THR A 507 11.29 3.87 -24.25
CA THR A 507 11.88 5.09 -23.68
C THR A 507 10.94 6.27 -23.86
N ALA A 508 10.69 7.04 -22.81
CA ALA A 508 9.98 8.30 -22.85
C ALA A 508 10.90 9.47 -22.48
N SER A 509 10.64 10.62 -23.10
CA SER A 509 11.27 11.88 -22.74
C SER A 509 10.25 13.01 -22.74
N GLY A 510 10.36 13.89 -21.75
CA GLY A 510 9.43 14.98 -21.53
C GLY A 510 10.00 16.08 -20.67
N GLY A 511 9.10 16.95 -20.17
CA GLY A 511 9.52 18.00 -19.26
C GLY A 511 8.38 18.69 -18.53
N VAL A 512 8.57 18.94 -17.26
CA VAL A 512 7.61 19.54 -16.34
C VAL A 512 8.10 20.85 -15.73
N ALA A 513 7.17 21.73 -15.38
CA ALA A 513 7.46 22.97 -14.66
C ALA A 513 6.21 23.51 -13.95
N GLY A 514 6.40 24.29 -12.91
CA GLY A 514 5.36 25.12 -12.31
C GLY A 514 4.17 24.36 -11.71
N GLY A 515 4.40 23.16 -11.16
CA GLY A 515 3.36 22.30 -10.62
C GLY A 515 2.61 21.48 -11.69
N GLY A 516 3.15 21.37 -12.92
CA GLY A 516 2.65 20.47 -13.95
C GLY A 516 3.07 19.03 -13.69
N SER A 517 2.34 18.09 -14.29
CA SER A 517 2.65 16.66 -14.25
C SER A 517 2.55 16.03 -15.65
N ASP A 518 3.36 15.05 -15.88
CA ASP A 518 3.25 14.14 -17.02
C ASP A 518 3.09 12.70 -16.50
N ASN A 519 2.23 11.93 -17.15
CA ASN A 519 2.09 10.51 -16.83
C ASN A 519 2.28 9.60 -18.05
N TYR A 520 2.71 8.39 -17.81
CA TYR A 520 2.89 7.35 -18.80
C TYR A 520 2.43 6.00 -18.23
N LEU A 521 1.98 5.14 -19.11
CA LEU A 521 1.56 3.77 -18.82
C LEU A 521 2.64 2.81 -19.31
N PHE A 522 3.01 1.81 -18.54
CA PHE A 522 4.09 0.90 -18.92
C PHE A 522 3.96 -0.50 -18.32
N ASP A 523 4.61 -1.47 -18.98
CA ASP A 523 4.75 -2.84 -18.49
C ASP A 523 6.14 -3.07 -17.93
N GLY A 524 6.23 -3.96 -16.93
CA GLY A 524 7.48 -4.39 -16.32
C GLY A 524 8.01 -3.38 -15.32
N GLU A 525 9.30 -3.08 -15.34
CA GLU A 525 9.98 -2.24 -14.35
C GLU A 525 10.61 -1.00 -15.00
N VAL A 526 10.71 0.10 -14.26
CA VAL A 526 11.51 1.27 -14.68
C VAL A 526 12.98 0.87 -14.60
N SER A 527 13.62 0.81 -15.77
CA SER A 527 15.03 0.35 -15.89
C SER A 527 16.03 1.49 -15.73
N SER A 528 15.64 2.71 -16.06
CA SER A 528 16.47 3.92 -15.86
C SER A 528 15.61 5.17 -15.84
N PHE A 529 16.02 6.15 -15.06
CA PHE A 529 15.46 7.50 -15.06
C PHE A 529 16.59 8.53 -14.99
N THR A 530 16.56 9.55 -15.84
CA THR A 530 17.61 10.57 -15.91
C THR A 530 16.99 11.96 -16.10
N VAL A 531 17.37 12.91 -15.28
CA VAL A 531 17.11 14.33 -15.54
C VAL A 531 18.11 14.83 -16.58
N THR A 532 17.59 15.27 -17.72
CA THR A 532 18.42 15.69 -18.87
C THR A 532 18.72 17.18 -18.89
N GLU A 533 17.85 18.01 -18.27
CA GLU A 533 18.09 19.46 -18.04
C GLU A 533 17.28 19.92 -16.82
N GLY A 534 17.88 20.72 -15.95
CA GLY A 534 17.31 21.14 -14.68
C GLY A 534 17.95 20.42 -13.51
N GLU A 535 17.31 20.45 -12.35
CA GLU A 535 17.80 19.79 -11.13
C GLU A 535 16.80 18.70 -10.70
N LEU A 536 17.32 17.60 -10.18
CA LEU A 536 16.54 16.45 -9.73
C LEU A 536 15.52 16.86 -8.64
N ASP A 537 15.90 17.80 -7.78
CA ASP A 537 15.05 18.36 -6.71
C ASP A 537 13.80 19.12 -7.20
N ASN A 538 13.70 19.35 -8.50
CA ASN A 538 12.56 20.04 -9.09
C ASN A 538 11.45 19.10 -9.55
N ILE A 539 11.63 17.79 -9.40
CA ILE A 539 10.63 16.78 -9.79
C ILE A 539 10.49 15.69 -8.72
N GLN A 540 9.31 15.13 -8.65
CA GLN A 540 9.02 13.87 -7.96
C GLN A 540 8.47 12.88 -8.98
N VAL A 541 8.80 11.62 -8.80
CA VAL A 541 8.33 10.53 -9.66
C VAL A 541 7.55 9.54 -8.81
N PHE A 542 6.41 9.10 -9.31
CA PHE A 542 5.56 8.12 -8.67
C PHE A 542 5.34 6.95 -9.62
N VAL A 543 5.42 5.74 -9.11
CA VAL A 543 5.01 4.52 -9.83
C VAL A 543 3.83 3.94 -9.07
N ASP A 544 2.68 3.79 -9.75
CA ASP A 544 1.40 3.35 -9.16
C ASP A 544 0.97 4.16 -7.94
N GLY A 545 1.29 5.47 -7.97
CA GLY A 545 1.00 6.39 -6.87
C GLY A 545 1.92 6.30 -5.66
N ALA A 546 2.85 5.35 -5.62
CA ALA A 546 3.93 5.31 -4.64
C ALA A 546 5.11 6.15 -5.14
N GLU A 547 5.72 6.94 -4.26
CA GLU A 547 6.90 7.72 -4.63
C GLU A 547 8.02 6.77 -5.09
N TYR A 548 8.43 6.93 -6.35
CA TYR A 548 9.54 6.19 -6.93
C TYR A 548 10.83 6.93 -6.63
N GLU A 549 11.66 6.34 -5.80
CA GLU A 549 12.99 6.85 -5.52
C GLU A 549 13.78 6.83 -6.83
N LEU A 550 14.07 8.02 -7.34
CA LEU A 550 14.88 8.16 -8.54
C LEU A 550 16.27 7.64 -8.22
N GLY A 551 16.55 6.42 -8.65
CA GLY A 551 17.89 5.86 -8.61
C GLY A 551 18.79 6.68 -9.51
N ASP A 552 19.59 7.52 -8.89
CA ASP A 552 20.61 8.36 -9.52
C ASP A 552 21.84 7.57 -9.93
N GLY A 553 21.68 6.27 -10.15
CA GLY A 553 22.71 5.36 -10.61
C GLY A 553 23.50 4.69 -9.50
N TYR A 554 23.04 4.78 -8.26
CA TYR A 554 23.64 4.15 -7.09
C TYR A 554 22.76 3.00 -6.56
N ASP A 555 23.39 1.96 -6.03
CA ASP A 555 22.70 0.76 -5.55
C ASP A 555 21.97 0.97 -4.22
N HIS A 556 22.34 2.00 -3.44
CA HIS A 556 21.87 2.21 -2.07
C HIS A 556 21.72 3.69 -1.69
N THR A 557 20.78 3.97 -0.79
CA THR A 557 20.63 5.28 -0.13
C THR A 557 20.95 5.17 1.35
N ALA A 558 21.83 6.03 1.86
CA ALA A 558 22.07 6.22 3.28
C ALA A 558 21.38 7.50 3.77
N GLU A 559 20.52 7.41 4.77
CA GLU A 559 19.95 8.55 5.47
C GLU A 559 20.50 8.62 6.89
N ILE A 560 21.03 9.77 7.26
CA ILE A 560 21.58 10.05 8.60
C ILE A 560 20.68 11.06 9.26
N GLU A 561 19.97 10.63 10.30
CA GLU A 561 18.95 11.43 10.97
C GLU A 561 19.39 11.83 12.38
N SER A 562 19.11 13.09 12.78
CA SER A 562 19.27 13.55 14.15
C SER A 562 18.10 13.07 15.01
N VAL A 563 18.37 12.21 15.99
CA VAL A 563 17.35 11.59 16.85
C VAL A 563 17.32 12.27 18.21
N GLY A 564 16.28 13.03 18.51
CA GLY A 564 15.88 13.38 19.87
C GLY A 564 16.55 14.52 20.59
N SER A 565 17.57 15.21 20.06
CA SER A 565 18.20 16.34 20.72
C SER A 565 18.33 17.58 19.82
N GLU A 566 18.43 18.79 20.42
CA GLU A 566 18.78 20.02 19.70
C GLU A 566 20.29 20.14 19.45
N ASP A 567 21.07 19.16 19.88
CA ASP A 567 22.53 19.19 19.77
C ASP A 567 23.00 18.72 18.40
N TYR A 568 24.03 19.37 17.92
CA TYR A 568 24.64 19.05 16.62
C TYR A 568 25.50 17.80 16.71
N VAL A 569 25.25 16.82 15.85
CA VAL A 569 26.06 15.60 15.67
C VAL A 569 26.80 15.70 14.35
N GLY A 570 28.13 15.66 14.42
CA GLY A 570 29.00 15.54 13.24
C GLY A 570 29.34 14.08 12.99
N TYR A 571 29.36 13.66 11.74
CA TYR A 571 29.62 12.28 11.34
C TYR A 571 30.57 12.19 10.14
N GLU A 572 31.07 10.98 9.93
CA GLU A 572 31.77 10.54 8.73
C GLU A 572 31.23 9.16 8.33
N LEU A 573 30.75 9.04 7.07
CA LEU A 573 30.23 7.80 6.46
C LEU A 573 31.22 7.33 5.41
N THR A 574 31.64 6.08 5.44
CA THR A 574 32.52 5.46 4.44
C THR A 574 31.84 4.25 3.82
N VAL A 575 31.90 4.13 2.49
CA VAL A 575 31.33 3.05 1.71
C VAL A 575 32.39 2.37 0.85
N SER A 576 32.10 1.16 0.35
CA SER A 576 33.05 0.41 -0.48
C SER A 576 33.07 0.83 -1.95
N GLY A 577 32.07 1.60 -2.41
CA GLY A 577 31.89 2.00 -3.80
C GLY A 577 31.89 3.51 -4.02
N ALA A 578 31.26 3.97 -5.07
CA ALA A 578 31.04 5.39 -5.34
C ALA A 578 30.07 5.99 -4.33
N LEU A 579 30.20 7.27 -4.03
CA LEU A 579 29.38 7.99 -3.05
C LEU A 579 29.11 9.41 -3.53
N GLU A 580 27.86 9.82 -3.50
CA GLU A 580 27.44 11.19 -3.80
C GLU A 580 26.47 11.74 -2.75
N LYS A 581 26.27 13.05 -2.74
CA LYS A 581 25.26 13.71 -1.89
C LYS A 581 23.86 13.43 -2.42
N GLY A 582 22.98 12.96 -1.55
CA GLY A 582 21.56 12.91 -1.82
C GLY A 582 20.83 14.24 -1.53
N ARG A 583 19.52 14.22 -1.66
CA ARG A 583 18.66 15.43 -1.63
C ARG A 583 18.70 16.24 -0.34
N LYS A 584 18.92 15.56 0.79
CA LYS A 584 18.87 16.21 2.12
C LYS A 584 20.26 16.60 2.64
N ALA A 585 21.35 16.22 1.97
CA ALA A 585 22.71 16.56 2.41
C ALA A 585 22.93 18.08 2.40
N GLY A 586 23.36 18.61 3.54
CA GLY A 586 23.54 20.04 3.75
C GLY A 586 24.60 20.67 2.85
N GLY A 587 24.51 21.98 2.58
CA GLY A 587 25.48 22.70 1.77
C GLY A 587 26.90 22.71 2.37
N SER A 588 27.04 22.42 3.67
CA SER A 588 28.32 22.34 4.40
C SER A 588 28.94 20.94 4.38
N ASP A 589 28.19 19.91 4.00
CA ASP A 589 28.68 18.57 3.94
C ASP A 589 29.63 18.39 2.76
N SER A 590 30.45 17.36 2.81
CA SER A 590 31.44 17.08 1.77
C SER A 590 31.50 15.59 1.49
N VAL A 591 31.74 15.25 0.23
CA VAL A 591 32.09 13.91 -0.22
C VAL A 591 33.48 13.96 -0.83
N ASP A 592 34.36 13.07 -0.41
CA ASP A 592 35.72 12.89 -0.95
C ASP A 592 35.95 11.39 -1.23
N GLY A 593 35.78 11.01 -2.47
CA GLY A 593 35.86 9.62 -2.92
C GLY A 593 34.68 8.78 -2.38
N SER A 594 34.98 7.81 -1.52
CA SER A 594 34.00 6.92 -0.88
C SER A 594 33.64 7.35 0.55
N THR A 595 33.99 8.58 0.95
CA THR A 595 33.72 9.09 2.31
C THR A 595 32.95 10.39 2.28
N ALA A 596 31.83 10.43 3.01
CA ALA A 596 31.04 11.63 3.26
C ALA A 596 31.30 12.15 4.68
N SER A 597 31.39 13.47 4.83
CA SER A 597 31.49 14.12 6.15
C SER A 597 30.44 15.22 6.24
N GLY A 598 29.63 15.19 7.29
CA GLY A 598 28.51 16.10 7.46
C GLY A 598 28.12 16.30 8.91
N GLY A 599 26.91 16.81 9.11
CA GLY A 599 26.36 16.94 10.45
C GLY A 599 24.91 17.35 10.52
N VAL A 600 24.18 16.64 11.35
CA VAL A 600 22.73 16.79 11.56
C VAL A 600 22.41 17.38 12.94
N ALA A 601 21.29 18.08 13.06
CA ALA A 601 20.81 18.63 14.32
C ALA A 601 19.31 18.90 14.27
N GLY A 602 18.65 18.86 15.41
CA GLY A 602 17.29 19.32 15.60
C GLY A 602 16.22 18.58 14.76
N GLY A 603 16.39 17.28 14.56
CA GLY A 603 15.48 16.47 13.75
C GLY A 603 15.71 16.60 12.24
N GLY A 604 16.83 17.21 11.82
CA GLY A 604 17.24 17.22 10.42
C GLY A 604 17.86 15.90 10.00
N SER A 605 17.83 15.62 8.67
CA SER A 605 18.51 14.47 8.10
C SER A 605 19.33 14.83 6.87
N ASP A 606 20.42 14.10 6.65
CA ASP A 606 21.22 14.15 5.46
C ASP A 606 21.12 12.80 4.70
N THR A 607 21.05 12.87 3.38
CA THR A 607 21.04 11.67 2.54
C THR A 607 22.27 11.59 1.65
N TYR A 608 22.73 10.38 1.40
CA TYR A 608 23.81 10.05 0.49
C TYR A 608 23.44 8.83 -0.34
N LEU A 609 23.90 8.80 -1.56
CA LEU A 609 23.69 7.77 -2.54
C LEU A 609 25.00 7.05 -2.76
N PHE A 610 24.98 5.70 -2.78
CA PHE A 610 26.25 4.98 -2.87
C PHE A 610 26.11 3.59 -3.47
N ASP A 611 27.22 3.10 -4.03
CA ASP A 611 27.38 1.72 -4.49
C ASP A 611 28.08 0.86 -3.45
N GLY A 612 27.74 -0.42 -3.40
CA GLY A 612 28.43 -1.40 -2.56
C GLY A 612 27.86 -1.44 -1.14
N THR A 613 28.69 -1.39 -0.11
CA THR A 613 28.30 -1.55 1.29
C THR A 613 28.84 -0.43 2.16
N VAL A 614 28.16 -0.13 3.27
CA VAL A 614 28.69 0.76 4.32
C VAL A 614 29.86 0.06 5.01
N GLU A 615 31.06 0.64 4.91
CA GLU A 615 32.30 0.13 5.54
C GLU A 615 32.55 0.76 6.91
N GLY A 616 32.02 1.94 7.17
CA GLY A 616 32.19 2.62 8.45
C GLY A 616 31.27 3.82 8.62
N PHE A 617 30.86 4.04 9.86
CA PHE A 617 30.18 5.25 10.30
C PHE A 617 30.79 5.71 11.61
N THR A 618 31.27 6.95 11.65
CA THR A 618 31.99 7.50 12.80
C THR A 618 31.40 8.82 13.25
N ILE A 619 31.10 8.94 14.52
CA ILE A 619 30.68 10.20 15.12
C ILE A 619 31.91 11.08 15.39
N THR A 620 32.00 12.20 14.67
CA THR A 620 33.12 13.16 14.81
C THR A 620 32.85 14.21 15.88
N LYS A 621 31.56 14.41 16.23
CA LYS A 621 31.12 15.35 17.27
C LYS A 621 29.72 14.99 17.75
N GLY A 622 29.45 15.04 19.05
CA GLY A 622 28.18 14.64 19.65
C GLY A 622 28.22 13.22 20.20
N THR A 623 27.08 12.58 20.31
CA THR A 623 26.94 11.21 20.84
C THR A 623 26.14 10.34 19.85
N SER A 624 26.37 9.04 19.90
CA SER A 624 25.67 8.06 19.08
C SER A 624 24.16 7.98 19.37
N ASP A 625 23.76 8.33 20.60
CA ASP A 625 22.36 8.34 20.99
C ASP A 625 21.55 9.46 20.34
N ASP A 626 22.22 10.41 19.69
CA ASP A 626 21.61 11.58 19.07
C ASP A 626 21.53 11.48 17.52
N VAL A 627 21.89 10.31 16.92
CA VAL A 627 21.88 10.10 15.48
C VAL A 627 21.51 8.65 15.12
N ALA A 628 20.75 8.47 14.05
CA ALA A 628 20.45 7.18 13.44
C ALA A 628 20.94 7.17 11.98
N LEU A 629 21.40 6.00 11.52
CA LEU A 629 21.74 5.75 10.13
C LEU A 629 20.75 4.72 9.56
N TYR A 630 20.15 5.03 8.45
CA TYR A 630 19.33 4.12 7.69
C TYR A 630 19.98 3.84 6.34
N VAL A 631 19.94 2.58 5.91
CA VAL A 631 20.33 2.18 4.56
C VAL A 631 19.13 1.53 3.91
N ASP A 632 18.66 2.11 2.80
CA ASP A 632 17.45 1.69 2.09
C ASP A 632 16.20 1.62 3.00
N GLY A 633 16.13 2.55 3.97
CA GLY A 633 15.05 2.63 4.95
C GLY A 633 15.16 1.65 6.14
N GLU A 634 16.15 0.74 6.13
CA GLU A 634 16.44 -0.13 7.28
C GLU A 634 17.46 0.53 8.21
N GLU A 635 17.15 0.59 9.50
CA GLU A 635 18.06 1.17 10.51
C GLU A 635 19.32 0.31 10.64
N VAL A 636 20.45 0.93 10.34
CA VAL A 636 21.78 0.34 10.59
C VAL A 636 22.25 0.82 11.95
N ALA A 637 22.55 -0.09 12.84
CA ALA A 637 23.02 0.25 14.19
C ALA A 637 24.23 1.19 14.10
N VAL A 638 23.99 2.46 14.44
CA VAL A 638 25.00 3.51 14.45
C VAL A 638 25.57 3.60 15.85
N GLY A 639 26.83 3.10 16.02
CA GLY A 639 27.62 3.39 17.20
C GLY A 639 27.18 2.77 18.50
N ASP A 640 26.69 1.53 18.50
CA ASP A 640 26.96 0.69 19.64
C ASP A 640 28.37 0.10 19.47
N GLU A 641 29.40 0.93 19.70
CA GLU A 641 30.71 0.37 20.04
C GLU A 641 30.54 -0.42 21.33
N LYS A 642 30.27 -1.70 21.15
CA LYS A 642 30.25 -2.64 22.28
C LYS A 642 31.68 -2.89 22.74
N THR A 643 31.87 -2.93 24.03
CA THR A 643 33.17 -3.26 24.59
C THR A 643 33.26 -4.76 24.89
N VAL A 644 34.02 -5.47 24.10
CA VAL A 644 34.44 -6.85 24.43
C VAL A 644 35.55 -6.80 25.46
N ARG A 645 35.37 -7.50 26.58
CA ARG A 645 36.41 -7.67 27.60
C ARG A 645 36.74 -9.16 27.75
N VAL A 646 38.01 -9.46 27.54
CA VAL A 646 38.56 -10.78 27.77
C VAL A 646 39.39 -10.74 29.05
N ARG A 647 39.08 -11.60 30.03
CA ARG A 647 39.70 -11.57 31.32
C ARG A 647 40.24 -12.95 31.71
N SER A 648 41.44 -13.00 32.27
CA SER A 648 41.98 -14.21 32.90
C SER A 648 41.38 -14.41 34.28
N VAL A 649 40.78 -15.59 34.51
CA VAL A 649 40.06 -15.94 35.77
C VAL A 649 40.91 -16.90 36.59
N GLY A 650 41.48 -16.40 37.66
CA GLY A 650 41.98 -17.21 38.80
C GLY A 650 43.28 -17.95 38.66
N SER A 651 43.86 -18.13 37.51
CA SER A 651 45.13 -18.82 37.33
C SER A 651 46.31 -17.88 37.00
N LYS A 652 47.52 -18.39 37.13
CA LYS A 652 48.71 -17.68 36.66
C LYS A 652 49.07 -18.07 35.22
N ASP A 653 48.27 -18.93 34.67
CA ASP A 653 48.58 -19.53 33.37
C ASP A 653 48.13 -18.59 32.26
N TYR A 654 48.75 -18.70 31.16
CA TYR A 654 48.55 -17.94 29.96
C TYR A 654 47.40 -18.57 29.16
N VAL A 655 46.40 -17.76 28.74
CA VAL A 655 45.35 -18.21 27.85
C VAL A 655 45.34 -17.36 26.62
N GLY A 656 45.58 -17.99 25.48
CA GLY A 656 45.44 -17.41 24.17
C GLY A 656 43.98 -17.50 23.69
N TYR A 657 43.46 -16.44 23.05
CA TYR A 657 42.11 -16.40 22.54
C TYR A 657 42.05 -15.73 21.16
N GLU A 658 40.98 -16.02 20.47
CA GLU A 658 40.58 -15.38 19.22
C GLU A 658 39.03 -15.22 19.24
N PHE A 659 38.51 -14.10 18.79
CA PHE A 659 37.08 -13.93 18.58
C PHE A 659 36.75 -13.20 17.28
N ASP A 660 35.61 -13.52 16.71
CA ASP A 660 35.07 -12.92 15.49
C ASP A 660 33.82 -12.10 15.81
N VAL A 661 33.58 -11.02 15.07
CA VAL A 661 32.38 -10.18 15.16
C VAL A 661 31.69 -10.04 13.80
N SER A 662 30.41 -9.71 13.78
CA SER A 662 29.66 -9.46 12.56
C SER A 662 29.99 -8.10 11.91
N GLY A 663 30.64 -7.20 12.65
CA GLY A 663 31.07 -5.89 12.22
C GLY A 663 32.60 -5.72 12.26
N SER A 664 33.09 -4.61 12.78
CA SER A 664 34.51 -4.29 12.89
C SER A 664 35.02 -4.43 14.34
N VAL A 665 36.34 -4.64 14.50
CA VAL A 665 37.02 -4.69 15.79
C VAL A 665 38.13 -3.67 15.82
N GLU A 666 38.25 -2.94 16.92
CA GLU A 666 39.42 -2.09 17.24
C GLU A 666 39.97 -2.41 18.62
N LYS A 667 41.25 -2.17 18.82
CA LYS A 667 41.88 -2.37 20.13
C LYS A 667 41.40 -1.31 21.12
N GLY A 668 40.84 -1.76 22.24
CA GLY A 668 40.53 -0.90 23.37
C GLY A 668 41.75 -0.55 24.23
N ILE A 669 41.53 0.20 25.29
CA ILE A 669 42.58 0.76 26.17
C ILE A 669 43.41 -0.32 26.89
N ASP A 670 42.81 -1.49 27.16
CA ASP A 670 43.42 -2.56 27.92
C ASP A 670 44.11 -3.62 27.00
N ALA A 671 43.93 -3.54 25.67
CA ALA A 671 44.56 -4.47 24.74
C ALA A 671 46.06 -4.30 24.68
N ASN A 672 46.80 -5.40 24.76
CA ASN A 672 48.23 -5.41 24.81
C ASN A 672 48.89 -5.16 23.42
N SER A 673 50.15 -4.77 23.39
CA SER A 673 50.89 -4.58 22.15
C SER A 673 51.14 -5.89 21.36
N GLY A 674 50.97 -7.04 22.02
CA GLY A 674 51.06 -8.36 21.40
C GLY A 674 49.78 -8.85 20.72
N ASP A 675 48.66 -8.27 21.07
CA ASP A 675 47.37 -8.61 20.46
C ASP A 675 47.29 -8.07 19.03
N SER A 676 46.46 -8.64 18.23
CA SER A 676 46.23 -8.19 16.84
C SER A 676 44.73 -8.09 16.51
N VAL A 677 44.40 -7.20 15.60
CA VAL A 677 43.09 -7.05 15.00
C VAL A 677 43.27 -7.09 13.49
N ASP A 678 42.43 -7.86 12.80
CA ASP A 678 42.38 -7.95 11.36
C ASP A 678 40.91 -7.99 10.89
N GLY A 679 40.40 -6.83 10.47
CA GLY A 679 38.99 -6.67 10.06
C GLY A 679 38.02 -6.94 11.20
N SER A 680 37.29 -8.03 11.09
CA SER A 680 36.29 -8.49 12.09
C SER A 680 36.81 -9.48 13.11
N THR A 681 38.13 -9.77 13.13
CA THR A 681 38.75 -10.77 14.03
C THR A 681 39.74 -10.11 14.97
N ALA A 682 39.65 -10.40 16.26
CA ALA A 682 40.67 -10.05 17.25
C ALA A 682 41.32 -11.29 17.83
N ASN A 683 42.63 -11.20 18.09
CA ASN A 683 43.37 -12.28 18.73
C ASN A 683 44.41 -11.75 19.72
N GLY A 684 44.50 -12.37 20.87
CA GLY A 684 45.30 -11.91 21.97
C GLY A 684 45.54 -12.96 23.01
N ALA A 685 46.03 -12.51 24.19
CA ALA A 685 46.26 -13.41 25.28
C ALA A 685 46.29 -12.75 26.64
N VAL A 686 45.64 -13.36 27.61
CA VAL A 686 45.55 -12.89 29.00
C VAL A 686 46.20 -13.86 29.98
N ALA A 687 46.72 -13.34 31.10
CA ALA A 687 47.31 -14.17 32.16
C ALA A 687 47.27 -13.48 33.51
N GLY A 688 47.16 -14.25 34.59
CA GLY A 688 47.37 -13.77 35.94
C GLY A 688 46.41 -12.71 36.45
N GLY A 689 45.12 -12.73 36.01
CA GLY A 689 44.09 -11.73 36.28
C GLY A 689 44.20 -10.48 35.40
N GLY A 690 45.00 -10.55 34.32
CA GLY A 690 45.02 -9.54 33.29
C GLY A 690 43.72 -9.49 32.47
N ARG A 691 43.55 -8.44 31.75
CA ARG A 691 42.40 -8.24 30.82
C ARG A 691 42.83 -7.51 29.59
N ASP A 692 42.14 -7.81 28.52
CA ASP A 692 42.19 -7.06 27.28
C ASP A 692 40.81 -6.52 26.95
N SER A 693 40.73 -5.41 26.26
CA SER A 693 39.47 -4.81 25.81
C SER A 693 39.56 -4.47 24.34
N TYR A 694 38.42 -4.59 23.68
CA TYR A 694 38.26 -4.27 22.28
C TYR A 694 36.96 -3.51 22.11
N GLN A 695 36.93 -2.55 21.20
CA GLN A 695 35.72 -1.90 20.74
C GLN A 695 35.24 -2.62 19.48
N ILE A 696 33.98 -2.99 19.45
CA ILE A 696 33.40 -3.72 18.30
C ILE A 696 32.14 -3.03 17.81
N THR A 697 31.86 -3.16 16.54
CA THR A 697 30.55 -2.93 15.98
C THR A 697 29.89 -4.29 15.70
N GLY A 698 28.57 -4.37 15.84
CA GLY A 698 27.83 -5.63 15.66
C GLY A 698 27.92 -6.56 16.85
N GLU A 699 27.80 -7.86 16.61
CA GLU A 699 27.74 -8.90 17.64
C GLU A 699 28.99 -9.80 17.58
N VAL A 700 29.40 -10.34 18.74
CA VAL A 700 30.43 -11.39 18.77
C VAL A 700 29.81 -12.68 18.22
N THR A 701 30.36 -13.17 17.13
CA THR A 701 29.84 -14.35 16.41
C THR A 701 30.51 -15.66 16.80
N ASP A 702 31.74 -15.59 17.25
CA ASP A 702 32.50 -16.77 17.70
C ASP A 702 33.61 -16.38 18.70
N VAL A 703 33.92 -17.26 19.66
CA VAL A 703 35.00 -17.12 20.63
C VAL A 703 35.76 -18.44 20.75
N ARG A 704 37.07 -18.40 20.48
CA ARG A 704 37.95 -19.57 20.52
C ARG A 704 39.05 -19.39 21.52
N VAL A 705 39.35 -20.43 22.32
CA VAL A 705 40.57 -20.51 23.11
C VAL A 705 41.64 -21.19 22.26
N THR A 706 42.70 -20.46 21.96
CA THR A 706 43.80 -20.92 21.06
C THR A 706 44.95 -21.57 21.81
N ASP A 707 45.14 -21.25 23.12
CA ASP A 707 46.16 -21.85 23.98
C ASP A 707 45.74 -21.69 25.46
N GLY A 708 45.91 -22.68 26.28
CA GLY A 708 45.55 -22.67 27.71
C GLY A 708 44.28 -23.42 28.04
N ASP A 709 43.75 -23.20 29.26
CA ASP A 709 42.53 -23.85 29.78
C ASP A 709 41.32 -22.92 29.60
N MET A 710 40.22 -23.48 29.08
CA MET A 710 38.98 -22.74 28.85
C MET A 710 38.33 -22.18 30.12
N ASP A 711 38.54 -22.84 31.28
CA ASP A 711 38.07 -22.37 32.60
C ASP A 711 38.85 -21.16 33.12
N ASP A 712 39.95 -20.80 32.50
CA ASP A 712 40.83 -19.70 32.92
C ASP A 712 40.58 -18.37 32.18
N VAL A 713 39.54 -18.29 31.34
CA VAL A 713 39.15 -17.07 30.59
C VAL A 713 37.64 -16.81 30.66
N ASP A 714 37.28 -15.58 30.93
CA ASP A 714 35.93 -15.05 30.76
C ASP A 714 35.91 -14.00 29.65
N VAL A 715 34.87 -14.02 28.84
CA VAL A 715 34.60 -13.01 27.82
C VAL A 715 33.25 -12.37 28.10
N SER A 716 33.21 -11.07 28.06
CA SER A 716 31.95 -10.30 28.23
C SER A 716 31.84 -9.19 27.22
N VAL A 717 30.59 -8.88 26.82
CA VAL A 717 30.24 -7.72 25.98
C VAL A 717 29.42 -6.79 26.82
N ASP A 718 29.84 -5.55 26.98
CA ASP A 718 29.23 -4.50 27.83
C ASP A 718 28.88 -4.99 29.23
N GLY A 719 29.72 -5.90 29.77
CA GLY A 719 29.58 -6.49 31.10
C GLY A 719 28.64 -7.68 31.19
N SER A 720 28.04 -8.12 30.07
CA SER A 720 27.29 -9.38 29.99
C SER A 720 28.22 -10.51 29.56
N ASP A 721 28.31 -11.58 30.33
CA ASP A 721 29.19 -12.71 30.05
C ASP A 721 28.69 -13.47 28.79
N ILE A 722 29.61 -13.78 27.88
CA ILE A 722 29.35 -14.65 26.75
C ILE A 722 29.91 -16.03 27.05
N PRO A 723 29.20 -17.11 26.73
CA PRO A 723 29.70 -18.46 26.92
C PRO A 723 30.90 -18.70 26.00
N VAL A 724 32.06 -18.93 26.58
CA VAL A 724 33.30 -19.30 25.86
C VAL A 724 33.36 -20.78 25.57
N VAL A 725 32.51 -21.58 26.22
CA VAL A 725 32.51 -23.04 26.16
C VAL A 725 31.13 -23.56 25.86
N GLU A 726 31.03 -24.23 24.70
CA GLU A 726 29.83 -24.95 24.28
C GLU A 726 29.93 -26.44 24.62
N THR A 727 28.80 -27.11 24.87
CA THR A 727 28.73 -28.53 25.13
C THR A 727 28.38 -29.31 23.87
N VAL A 728 29.28 -30.19 23.43
CA VAL A 728 29.00 -31.19 22.40
C VAL A 728 28.48 -32.46 23.03
N GLU A 729 27.32 -32.94 22.67
CA GLU A 729 26.78 -34.22 23.07
C GLU A 729 26.62 -35.15 21.89
N ILE A 730 27.15 -36.38 21.98
CA ILE A 730 26.97 -37.44 21.02
C ILE A 730 26.04 -38.51 21.61
N HIS A 731 24.88 -38.65 21.01
CA HIS A 731 23.85 -39.58 21.49
C HIS A 731 23.76 -40.82 20.62
N SER A 732 23.63 -42.00 21.23
CA SER A 732 23.17 -43.21 20.52
C SER A 732 21.68 -43.12 20.32
N VAL A 733 21.22 -43.19 19.04
CA VAL A 733 19.82 -43.02 18.64
C VAL A 733 19.24 -44.35 18.23
N GLY A 734 18.64 -45.06 19.19
CA GLY A 734 17.68 -46.11 18.87
C GLY A 734 18.21 -47.55 18.64
N SER A 735 19.52 -47.82 18.70
CA SER A 735 20.04 -49.17 18.53
C SER A 735 20.78 -49.68 19.79
N GLU A 736 20.90 -51.00 19.96
CA GLU A 736 21.75 -51.62 20.97
C GLU A 736 23.21 -51.76 20.48
N ASP A 737 23.48 -51.38 19.24
CA ASP A 737 24.78 -51.53 18.62
C ASP A 737 25.72 -50.38 19.01
N TYR A 738 27.01 -50.70 19.11
CA TYR A 738 28.05 -49.72 19.41
C TYR A 738 28.37 -48.92 18.14
N VAL A 739 28.34 -47.58 18.23
CA VAL A 739 28.71 -46.66 17.15
C VAL A 739 29.98 -45.92 17.58
N GLY A 740 31.06 -46.10 16.84
CA GLY A 740 32.29 -45.34 16.98
C GLY A 740 32.29 -44.07 16.14
N TYR A 741 32.71 -43.00 16.71
CA TYR A 741 32.73 -41.68 16.05
C TYR A 741 34.09 -40.98 16.23
N GLU A 742 34.28 -39.99 15.38
CA GLU A 742 35.37 -39.00 15.47
C GLU A 742 34.78 -37.63 15.07
N PHE A 743 35.05 -36.58 15.82
CA PHE A 743 34.70 -35.23 15.43
C PHE A 743 35.86 -34.27 15.71
N THR A 744 35.89 -33.18 14.95
CA THR A 744 36.94 -32.18 15.01
C THR A 744 36.27 -30.80 15.19
N VAL A 745 36.85 -29.97 16.03
CA VAL A 745 36.48 -28.55 16.20
C VAL A 745 37.61 -27.67 15.69
N ASP A 746 37.30 -26.42 15.43
CA ASP A 746 38.27 -25.42 14.98
C ASP A 746 38.97 -24.67 16.12
N GLY A 747 38.63 -25.00 17.38
CA GLY A 747 39.22 -24.44 18.58
C GLY A 747 39.68 -25.50 19.57
N ALA A 748 39.66 -25.19 20.86
CA ALA A 748 40.01 -26.11 21.94
C ALA A 748 38.90 -27.13 22.20
N LEU A 749 39.28 -28.35 22.61
CA LEU A 749 38.37 -29.45 22.86
C LEU A 749 38.79 -30.24 24.09
N GLU A 750 37.84 -30.48 25.01
CA GLU A 750 38.10 -31.26 26.22
C GLU A 750 37.00 -32.32 26.45
N LYS A 751 37.30 -33.32 27.27
CA LYS A 751 36.29 -34.30 27.66
C LYS A 751 35.28 -33.69 28.64
N GLY A 752 33.99 -33.79 28.34
CA GLY A 752 32.92 -33.50 29.27
C GLY A 752 32.66 -34.63 30.26
N ARG A 753 31.73 -34.43 31.15
CA ARG A 753 31.45 -35.38 32.26
C ARG A 753 30.91 -36.75 31.86
N LYS A 754 30.30 -36.83 30.64
CA LYS A 754 29.70 -38.06 30.12
C LYS A 754 30.63 -38.81 29.15
N ALA A 755 31.76 -38.25 28.78
CA ALA A 755 32.70 -38.92 27.89
C ALA A 755 33.22 -40.22 28.53
N GLY A 756 33.18 -41.29 27.77
CA GLY A 756 33.58 -42.64 28.25
C GLY A 756 35.10 -42.71 28.60
N GLY A 757 35.47 -43.67 29.49
CA GLY A 757 36.86 -43.87 29.88
C GLY A 757 37.79 -44.23 28.69
N SER A 758 37.20 -44.74 27.62
CA SER A 758 37.91 -45.16 26.41
C SER A 758 38.01 -44.05 25.33
N ASP A 759 37.21 -42.98 25.49
CA ASP A 759 37.27 -41.88 24.55
C ASP A 759 38.57 -41.11 24.67
N THR A 760 38.98 -40.48 23.61
CA THR A 760 40.24 -39.73 23.61
C THR A 760 40.01 -38.36 22.95
N VAL A 761 40.64 -37.35 23.50
CA VAL A 761 40.80 -36.04 22.86
C VAL A 761 42.28 -35.84 22.58
N SER A 762 42.58 -35.43 21.37
CA SER A 762 43.95 -35.14 20.92
C SER A 762 43.93 -33.84 20.08
N GLY A 763 44.36 -32.76 20.68
CA GLY A 763 44.23 -31.43 20.10
C GLY A 763 42.77 -31.07 19.92
N SER A 764 42.38 -30.66 18.73
CA SER A 764 41.00 -30.32 18.38
C SER A 764 40.11 -31.49 17.92
N THR A 765 40.56 -32.75 18.11
CA THR A 765 39.83 -33.95 17.65
C THR A 765 39.49 -34.86 18.84
N ALA A 766 38.23 -35.27 18.90
CA ALA A 766 37.75 -36.31 19.82
C ALA A 766 37.39 -37.58 19.06
N THR A 767 37.75 -38.72 19.66
CA THR A 767 37.37 -40.04 19.18
C THR A 767 36.74 -40.82 20.29
N GLY A 768 35.57 -41.38 20.08
CA GLY A 768 34.82 -42.09 21.14
C GLY A 768 33.82 -43.10 20.57
N GLY A 769 32.92 -43.54 21.42
CA GLY A 769 31.88 -44.46 20.99
C GLY A 769 30.72 -44.60 21.94
N VAL A 770 29.50 -44.52 21.43
CA VAL A 770 28.24 -44.63 22.14
C VAL A 770 27.48 -45.89 21.78
N ALA A 771 26.72 -46.43 22.73
CA ALA A 771 25.86 -47.57 22.50
C ALA A 771 24.59 -47.54 23.42
N ALA A 772 23.52 -48.24 23.01
CA ALA A 772 22.34 -48.52 23.86
C ALA A 772 21.75 -47.27 24.56
N GLY A 773 21.57 -46.19 23.82
CA GLY A 773 21.02 -44.93 24.35
C GLY A 773 22.00 -44.12 25.23
N GLY A 774 23.30 -44.47 25.19
CA GLY A 774 24.35 -43.71 25.89
C GLY A 774 24.58 -42.35 25.22
N THR A 775 25.16 -41.46 26.01
CA THR A 775 25.58 -40.14 25.61
C THR A 775 27.02 -39.88 26.06
N ASP A 776 27.87 -39.43 25.14
CA ASP A 776 29.14 -38.83 25.49
C ASP A 776 29.05 -37.31 25.41
N SER A 777 29.76 -36.61 26.26
CA SER A 777 29.79 -35.14 26.21
C SER A 777 31.21 -34.63 26.18
N TYR A 778 31.40 -33.51 25.48
CA TYR A 778 32.63 -32.77 25.36
C TYR A 778 32.37 -31.28 25.56
N ARG A 779 33.41 -30.57 25.93
CA ARG A 779 33.40 -29.11 26.02
C ARG A 779 34.29 -28.59 24.88
N MET A 780 33.83 -27.61 24.15
CA MET A 780 34.59 -27.00 23.10
C MET A 780 34.53 -25.47 23.17
N ALA A 781 35.60 -24.81 22.68
CA ALA A 781 35.57 -23.41 22.34
C ALA A 781 35.83 -23.29 20.83
N GLY A 782 34.89 -22.73 20.10
CA GLY A 782 34.89 -22.75 18.63
C GLY A 782 33.76 -23.62 18.09
N SER A 783 33.78 -23.98 16.82
CA SER A 783 32.69 -24.70 16.15
C SER A 783 33.11 -26.11 15.70
N VAL A 784 32.12 -27.03 15.55
CA VAL A 784 32.39 -28.37 14.99
C VAL A 784 32.70 -28.28 13.51
N SER A 785 33.93 -28.57 13.13
CA SER A 785 34.40 -28.50 11.76
C SER A 785 34.30 -29.82 10.97
N GLY A 786 34.04 -30.95 11.65
CA GLY A 786 33.87 -32.27 11.03
C GLY A 786 33.32 -33.32 11.96
N PHE A 787 32.49 -34.23 11.44
CA PHE A 787 31.99 -35.41 12.13
C PHE A 787 32.03 -36.65 11.23
N THR A 788 32.55 -37.76 11.76
CA THR A 788 32.67 -39.00 11.03
C THR A 788 32.30 -40.20 11.90
N VAL A 789 31.49 -41.07 11.39
CA VAL A 789 31.19 -42.37 12.01
C VAL A 789 32.23 -43.38 11.49
N ASN A 790 33.09 -43.89 12.38
CA ASN A 790 34.18 -44.80 12.03
C ASN A 790 33.87 -46.27 12.30
N ASN A 791 32.76 -46.55 13.03
CA ASN A 791 32.24 -47.90 13.24
C ASN A 791 30.74 -47.80 13.53
N GLY A 792 29.92 -48.71 12.95
CA GLY A 792 28.46 -48.71 13.08
C GLY A 792 27.75 -47.97 11.97
N SER A 793 26.48 -47.61 12.20
CA SER A 793 25.64 -46.87 11.24
C SER A 793 25.52 -45.40 11.62
N ALA A 794 25.62 -44.51 10.64
CA ALA A 794 25.39 -43.09 10.81
C ALA A 794 23.96 -42.74 11.31
N ASP A 795 22.98 -43.61 11.01
CA ASP A 795 21.59 -43.43 11.46
C ASP A 795 21.41 -43.72 12.96
N ASP A 796 22.40 -44.33 13.61
CA ASP A 796 22.34 -44.75 15.01
C ASP A 796 23.04 -43.77 15.95
N VAL A 797 23.49 -42.63 15.47
CA VAL A 797 24.17 -41.60 16.24
C VAL A 797 23.66 -40.20 15.86
N ALA A 798 23.60 -39.31 16.84
CA ALA A 798 23.32 -37.90 16.63
C ALA A 798 24.29 -37.03 17.44
N LEU A 799 24.72 -35.90 16.86
CA LEU A 799 25.55 -34.92 17.50
C LEU A 799 24.72 -33.63 17.76
N TYR A 800 24.83 -33.13 18.93
CA TYR A 800 24.21 -31.90 19.40
C TYR A 800 25.25 -30.92 19.92
N VAL A 801 25.05 -29.64 19.70
CA VAL A 801 25.81 -28.54 20.30
C VAL A 801 24.82 -27.67 21.09
N ASP A 802 25.04 -27.54 22.40
CA ASP A 802 24.16 -26.86 23.35
C ASP A 802 22.68 -27.23 23.23
N GLY A 803 22.41 -28.49 22.85
CA GLY A 803 21.08 -29.05 22.69
C GLY A 803 20.50 -28.94 21.26
N ASP A 804 21.14 -28.22 20.38
CA ASP A 804 20.73 -28.14 18.98
C ASP A 804 21.37 -29.26 18.15
N ARG A 805 20.57 -29.97 17.37
CA ARG A 805 21.03 -31.09 16.57
C ARG A 805 21.83 -30.61 15.34
N LEU A 806 23.13 -30.94 15.29
CA LEU A 806 24.00 -30.62 14.17
C LEU A 806 24.13 -31.77 13.15
N TYR A 807 24.03 -33.03 13.60
CA TYR A 807 24.19 -34.25 12.77
C TYR A 807 23.14 -35.31 13.09
#